data_8f56c5491c95aa51dc8aebf9c37f6ec3
#
_entry.id   8f56c5491c95aa51dc8aebf9c37f6ec3
#
_cell.length_a   1.000
_cell.length_b   1.000
_cell.length_c   1.000
_cell.angle_alpha   90.00
_cell.angle_beta   90.00
_cell.angle_gamma   90.00
#
_symmetry.space_group_name_H-M   'P 1'
#
loop_
_entity.id
_entity.type
_entity.pdbx_description
1 polymer ?
#
loop_
_entity_poly.entity_id
_entity_poly.type
_entity_poly.pdbx_seq_one_letter_code
_entity_poly.pdbx_strand_id
1 'polypeptide(L)'
;MTAAFLIYLWIVDELTFEDFQINRDSIYRLVAVEQEGGGQVKESVYTVAPLSKVFREEFPQVENATFMLNFGTLNLHSGTDLIEATYKYVDTTFFDVFSFPVIAGDPGLIKKDPQQIVLAESTAKKLFGRTSAVGREVTCQFFGQTFRYKVAAVLKVPRKSHITFEVQLSEQAYYEPINWDFVEGTSVYIQLRKGTVLSETDWRKMSRVWLNHRDKGMRLEFQLLKDIHLQTSFKDPEVGNHGNMSQIYLFTVLAVLIVFMGAFNFTTLSTARASQRFKEIGVRKVTGAKRKVLVMQFLSESLVQAFLSLILALALTELLLPLFNRFVEKDIVLTANWQTVLFVLFGIIGVGCLAGAFPAFYMSQFNPLQSFKGGSSTGKKGTLIKGLVCVQFVIAIAMVICTSVVFKQLHYLQNADLGLDKEDMVVADCGLFDFMSYMGGYGIDDYKQEVLKNPNVRSVTGGVELSDYLQGHRTEENSFSWTNEAGQVDSLRMVGVAGDGDFMETLGLTLLKGMSFGADKKAYMDGAYEKELPIVINETAWKMMNVEDPVGMLLQNKGWYGEASRIVGIVKDFNFQPLREKVKPAYLYYSRRLLNTLYIKISPENKAETLKFLKEEYEKMRPDNVFTYHFFSDALNLNYVHERQLGQMFLVFTILAIIVAMMGVFGLVALSTVQRTKEIGIRKVNGAHSRRIVWMFCREYMVGVGIAFFIACPLSYLLMLRWISNFAYQTTISWWLFPLAGCVILLIMMLTVIVQVGRAASRNPVTSLRYE
;
A
#
# COMPACT_ATOMS: atom_id res chain seq x y z
N MET A 1 8.38 -23.77 -0.86
CA MET A 1 7.02 -23.93 -0.31
C MET A 1 6.71 -22.88 0.74
N THR A 2 7.50 -22.72 1.81
CA THR A 2 7.28 -21.71 2.88
C THR A 2 7.01 -20.31 2.34
N ALA A 3 7.86 -19.80 1.43
CA ALA A 3 7.68 -18.47 0.85
C ALA A 3 6.35 -18.32 0.08
N ALA A 4 6.01 -19.33 -0.74
CA ALA A 4 4.74 -19.30 -1.48
C ALA A 4 3.53 -19.37 -0.53
N PHE A 5 3.68 -20.05 0.61
CA PHE A 5 2.62 -20.13 1.60
C PHE A 5 2.46 -18.82 2.39
N LEU A 6 3.54 -18.14 2.74
CA LEU A 6 3.48 -16.80 3.34
C LEU A 6 2.80 -15.78 2.39
N ILE A 7 3.12 -15.84 1.08
CA ILE A 7 2.44 -15.00 0.08
C ILE A 7 0.96 -15.35 0.00
N TYR A 8 0.62 -16.64 -0.02
CA TYR A 8 -0.78 -17.08 -0.02
C TYR A 8 -1.54 -16.54 1.19
N LEU A 9 -0.96 -16.62 2.39
CA LEU A 9 -1.57 -16.06 3.59
C LEU A 9 -1.80 -14.56 3.47
N TRP A 10 -0.84 -13.84 2.90
CA TRP A 10 -0.97 -12.40 2.63
C TRP A 10 -2.08 -12.12 1.60
N ILE A 11 -2.15 -12.88 0.50
CA ILE A 11 -3.20 -12.75 -0.51
C ILE A 11 -4.58 -13.02 0.11
N VAL A 12 -4.71 -14.08 0.92
CA VAL A 12 -5.97 -14.38 1.61
C VAL A 12 -6.33 -13.25 2.58
N ASP A 13 -5.33 -12.67 3.27
CA ASP A 13 -5.54 -11.53 4.15
C ASP A 13 -6.13 -10.33 3.41
N GLU A 14 -5.59 -9.98 2.22
CA GLU A 14 -6.11 -8.91 1.35
C GLU A 14 -7.51 -9.20 0.79
N LEU A 15 -7.76 -10.44 0.38
CA LEU A 15 -9.04 -10.84 -0.22
C LEU A 15 -10.17 -11.04 0.81
N THR A 16 -9.83 -11.18 2.10
CA THR A 16 -10.80 -11.38 3.18
C THR A 16 -11.07 -10.10 3.97
N PHE A 17 -10.84 -8.95 3.35
CA PHE A 17 -11.23 -7.66 3.92
C PHE A 17 -12.76 -7.60 4.06
N GLU A 18 -13.28 -7.05 5.16
CA GLU A 18 -14.71 -7.01 5.51
C GLU A 18 -15.39 -8.39 5.70
N ASP A 19 -14.67 -9.51 5.77
CA ASP A 19 -15.27 -10.84 5.97
C ASP A 19 -16.04 -10.99 7.28
N PHE A 20 -15.78 -10.14 8.26
CA PHE A 20 -16.50 -10.14 9.54
C PHE A 20 -17.92 -9.58 9.45
N GLN A 21 -18.23 -8.85 8.38
CA GLN A 21 -19.57 -8.29 8.15
C GLN A 21 -20.52 -9.36 7.63
N ILE A 22 -21.63 -9.57 8.34
CA ILE A 22 -22.60 -10.63 8.03
C ILE A 22 -23.25 -10.43 6.66
N ASN A 23 -23.50 -9.17 6.28
CA ASN A 23 -24.22 -8.83 5.07
C ASN A 23 -23.34 -8.19 3.99
N ARG A 24 -22.03 -8.41 4.00
CA ARG A 24 -21.05 -7.76 3.10
C ARG A 24 -21.37 -7.88 1.61
N ASP A 25 -22.02 -8.97 1.20
CA ASP A 25 -22.36 -9.22 -0.21
C ASP A 25 -23.65 -8.49 -0.66
N SER A 26 -24.34 -7.81 0.25
CA SER A 26 -25.57 -7.03 -0.01
C SER A 26 -25.45 -5.55 0.38
N ILE A 27 -24.33 -5.13 0.97
CA ILE A 27 -24.08 -3.73 1.34
C ILE A 27 -23.34 -3.03 0.21
N TYR A 28 -23.83 -1.86 -0.18
CA TYR A 28 -23.23 -0.99 -1.19
C TYR A 28 -23.00 0.40 -0.62
N ARG A 29 -21.82 0.97 -0.89
CA ARG A 29 -21.52 2.38 -0.64
C ARG A 29 -21.97 3.20 -1.84
N LEU A 30 -22.55 4.36 -1.60
CA LEU A 30 -22.88 5.34 -2.64
C LEU A 30 -21.64 6.17 -2.98
N VAL A 31 -21.40 6.36 -4.26
CA VAL A 31 -20.32 7.19 -4.81
C VAL A 31 -20.95 8.23 -5.73
N ALA A 32 -20.68 9.49 -5.48
CA ALA A 32 -21.10 10.58 -6.36
C ALA A 32 -20.12 10.68 -7.54
N VAL A 33 -20.66 10.73 -8.75
CA VAL A 33 -19.90 10.83 -10.00
C VAL A 33 -20.38 12.04 -10.77
N GLU A 34 -19.52 13.04 -10.88
CA GLU A 34 -19.77 14.26 -11.66
C GLU A 34 -19.10 14.15 -13.02
N GLN A 35 -19.86 14.38 -14.08
CA GLN A 35 -19.32 14.41 -15.43
C GLN A 35 -19.04 15.86 -15.82
N GLU A 36 -17.77 16.21 -15.90
CA GLU A 36 -17.33 17.58 -16.21
C GLU A 36 -17.30 17.86 -17.70
N GLY A 37 -17.47 19.13 -18.06
CA GLY A 37 -17.26 19.60 -19.42
C GLY A 37 -15.81 19.37 -19.84
N GLY A 38 -15.59 18.54 -20.89
CA GLY A 38 -14.27 18.12 -21.34
C GLY A 38 -13.95 16.63 -21.16
N GLY A 39 -14.91 15.85 -20.61
CA GLY A 39 -14.80 14.39 -20.50
C GLY A 39 -14.05 13.91 -19.24
N GLN A 40 -13.68 14.79 -18.33
CA GLN A 40 -13.14 14.40 -17.03
C GLN A 40 -14.29 14.00 -16.10
N VAL A 41 -14.09 12.92 -15.36
CA VAL A 41 -15.03 12.38 -14.38
C VAL A 41 -14.45 12.63 -12.99
N LYS A 42 -15.20 13.35 -12.14
CA LYS A 42 -14.87 13.54 -10.73
C LYS A 42 -15.71 12.57 -9.90
N GLU A 43 -15.06 11.80 -9.07
CA GLU A 43 -15.66 10.82 -8.19
C GLU A 43 -15.47 11.23 -6.74
N SER A 44 -16.51 11.12 -5.92
CA SER A 44 -16.47 11.38 -4.49
C SER A 44 -17.22 10.29 -3.74
N VAL A 45 -16.58 9.74 -2.73
CA VAL A 45 -17.20 8.79 -1.79
C VAL A 45 -18.10 9.48 -0.77
N TYR A 46 -18.03 10.80 -0.73
CA TYR A 46 -18.92 11.61 0.10
C TYR A 46 -20.18 11.98 -0.67
N THR A 47 -21.30 11.78 -0.02
CA THR A 47 -22.64 12.06 -0.52
C THR A 47 -23.41 12.86 0.54
N VAL A 48 -24.73 12.83 0.54
CA VAL A 48 -25.54 13.55 1.53
C VAL A 48 -26.37 12.59 2.37
N ALA A 49 -26.42 12.81 3.66
CA ALA A 49 -27.10 11.93 4.62
C ALA A 49 -28.60 11.71 4.32
N PRO A 50 -29.39 12.69 3.82
CA PRO A 50 -30.80 12.48 3.45
C PRO A 50 -31.05 11.36 2.45
N LEU A 51 -30.03 10.99 1.63
CA LEU A 51 -30.16 9.85 0.72
C LEU A 51 -30.46 8.54 1.45
N SER A 52 -29.92 8.34 2.66
CA SER A 52 -30.20 7.13 3.44
C SER A 52 -31.70 6.94 3.70
N LYS A 53 -32.40 8.04 4.01
CA LYS A 53 -33.85 8.03 4.21
C LYS A 53 -34.59 7.79 2.90
N VAL A 54 -34.24 8.49 1.82
CA VAL A 54 -34.86 8.33 0.50
C VAL A 54 -34.74 6.88 0.00
N PHE A 55 -33.55 6.27 0.13
CA PHE A 55 -33.38 4.89 -0.29
C PHE A 55 -34.22 3.89 0.51
N ARG A 56 -34.41 4.11 1.81
CA ARG A 56 -35.29 3.26 2.63
C ARG A 56 -36.78 3.41 2.28
N GLU A 57 -37.23 4.62 1.96
CA GLU A 57 -38.64 4.92 1.77
C GLU A 57 -39.09 4.65 0.33
N GLU A 58 -38.29 4.93 -0.69
CA GLU A 58 -38.70 4.89 -2.09
C GLU A 58 -38.33 3.58 -2.82
N PHE A 59 -37.36 2.79 -2.27
CA PHE A 59 -36.89 1.59 -2.95
C PHE A 59 -37.14 0.32 -2.13
N PRO A 60 -38.19 -0.46 -2.48
CA PRO A 60 -38.57 -1.69 -1.76
C PRO A 60 -37.47 -2.76 -1.76
N GLN A 61 -36.53 -2.69 -2.72
CA GLN A 61 -35.36 -3.58 -2.82
C GLN A 61 -34.32 -3.33 -1.73
N VAL A 62 -34.31 -2.12 -1.16
CA VAL A 62 -33.44 -1.73 -0.05
C VAL A 62 -34.07 -2.21 1.25
N GLU A 63 -33.32 -2.99 2.02
CA GLU A 63 -33.72 -3.46 3.34
C GLU A 63 -33.45 -2.40 4.40
N ASN A 64 -32.22 -1.84 4.35
CA ASN A 64 -31.75 -0.77 5.22
C ASN A 64 -30.86 0.20 4.44
N ALA A 65 -30.77 1.43 4.92
CA ALA A 65 -29.77 2.37 4.48
C ALA A 65 -29.31 3.18 5.69
N THR A 66 -28.03 3.53 5.71
CA THR A 66 -27.38 4.24 6.82
C THR A 66 -26.40 5.25 6.30
N PHE A 67 -26.03 6.21 7.14
CA PHE A 67 -24.91 7.08 6.85
C PHE A 67 -23.95 7.18 8.03
N MET A 68 -22.77 7.62 7.73
CA MET A 68 -21.72 7.92 8.67
C MET A 68 -21.10 9.27 8.30
N LEU A 69 -20.93 10.12 9.30
CA LEU A 69 -20.33 11.44 9.15
C LEU A 69 -19.00 11.48 9.90
N ASN A 70 -17.91 11.72 9.18
CA ASN A 70 -16.59 11.89 9.75
C ASN A 70 -16.35 13.33 10.20
N PHE A 71 -15.87 13.52 11.41
CA PHE A 71 -15.79 14.85 12.00
C PHE A 71 -14.42 15.21 12.63
N GLY A 72 -13.40 14.39 12.43
CA GLY A 72 -12.07 14.65 12.99
C GLY A 72 -11.85 14.06 14.36
N THR A 73 -11.25 14.81 15.28
CA THR A 73 -10.88 14.36 16.62
C THR A 73 -11.67 15.11 17.70
N LEU A 74 -11.82 14.48 18.86
CA LEU A 74 -12.38 15.10 20.05
C LEU A 74 -11.58 14.71 21.29
N ASN A 75 -11.56 15.58 22.28
CA ASN A 75 -10.92 15.33 23.57
C ASN A 75 -11.93 14.71 24.53
N LEU A 76 -11.63 13.49 24.99
CA LEU A 76 -12.42 12.75 25.96
C LEU A 76 -11.77 12.81 27.34
N HIS A 77 -12.56 13.19 28.33
CA HIS A 77 -12.17 13.20 29.74
C HIS A 77 -12.87 12.09 30.51
N SER A 78 -12.15 11.39 31.37
CA SER A 78 -12.69 10.48 32.37
C SER A 78 -11.91 10.65 33.68
N GLY A 79 -12.47 11.40 34.61
CA GLY A 79 -11.74 11.80 35.80
C GLY A 79 -10.58 12.72 35.49
N THR A 80 -9.35 12.28 35.77
CA THR A 80 -8.10 13.01 35.45
C THR A 80 -7.52 12.63 34.09
N ASP A 81 -8.02 11.56 33.44
CA ASP A 81 -7.49 11.08 32.21
C ASP A 81 -8.10 11.84 31.04
N LEU A 82 -7.22 12.35 30.17
CA LEU A 82 -7.54 13.08 28.94
C LEU A 82 -6.91 12.35 27.78
N ILE A 83 -7.71 12.01 26.77
CA ILE A 83 -7.24 11.45 25.51
C ILE A 83 -7.89 12.15 24.33
N GLU A 84 -7.16 12.29 23.25
CA GLU A 84 -7.70 12.62 21.95
C GLU A 84 -8.15 11.35 21.23
N ALA A 85 -9.31 11.39 20.58
CA ALA A 85 -9.88 10.26 19.87
C ALA A 85 -10.62 10.70 18.60
N THR A 86 -10.49 9.94 17.52
CA THR A 86 -11.27 10.14 16.30
C THR A 86 -12.72 9.76 16.52
N TYR A 87 -13.65 10.60 16.04
CA TYR A 87 -15.06 10.31 16.24
C TYR A 87 -15.88 10.44 14.97
N LYS A 88 -17.00 9.73 14.97
CA LYS A 88 -17.96 9.72 13.86
C LYS A 88 -19.38 9.81 14.39
N TYR A 89 -20.20 10.59 13.71
CA TYR A 89 -21.65 10.51 13.91
C TYR A 89 -22.22 9.43 13.01
N VAL A 90 -23.14 8.65 13.54
CA VAL A 90 -23.83 7.59 12.82
C VAL A 90 -25.35 7.72 12.99
N ASP A 91 -26.08 7.30 11.97
CA ASP A 91 -27.53 7.29 12.06
C ASP A 91 -28.05 6.11 12.90
N THR A 92 -29.35 6.13 13.22
CA THR A 92 -29.97 5.12 14.07
C THR A 92 -29.95 3.70 13.50
N THR A 93 -29.73 3.53 12.20
CA THR A 93 -29.71 2.23 11.51
C THR A 93 -28.32 1.67 11.27
N PHE A 94 -27.27 2.38 11.69
CA PHE A 94 -25.88 2.01 11.44
C PHE A 94 -25.56 0.58 11.93
N PHE A 95 -25.94 0.26 13.15
CA PHE A 95 -25.69 -1.06 13.76
C PHE A 95 -26.66 -2.17 13.27
N ASP A 96 -27.67 -1.82 12.49
CA ASP A 96 -28.50 -2.81 11.77
C ASP A 96 -27.84 -3.25 10.46
N VAL A 97 -27.08 -2.34 9.84
CA VAL A 97 -26.36 -2.58 8.59
C VAL A 97 -24.99 -3.23 8.86
N PHE A 98 -24.21 -2.68 9.81
CA PHE A 98 -22.84 -3.09 10.09
C PHE A 98 -22.73 -3.95 11.35
N SER A 99 -22.05 -5.09 11.23
CA SER A 99 -21.92 -6.11 12.28
C SER A 99 -20.54 -6.05 12.93
N PHE A 100 -20.30 -5.06 13.80
CA PHE A 100 -19.07 -5.00 14.59
C PHE A 100 -19.14 -5.95 15.79
N PRO A 101 -18.05 -6.71 16.12
CA PRO A 101 -18.04 -7.58 17.28
C PRO A 101 -18.18 -6.78 18.59
N VAL A 102 -19.24 -7.06 19.36
CA VAL A 102 -19.50 -6.43 20.64
C VAL A 102 -18.69 -7.12 21.73
N ILE A 103 -17.87 -6.35 22.47
CA ILE A 103 -17.13 -6.85 23.63
C ILE A 103 -17.98 -6.75 24.89
N ALA A 104 -18.68 -5.61 25.05
CA ALA A 104 -19.55 -5.37 26.21
C ALA A 104 -20.64 -4.35 25.85
N GLY A 105 -21.80 -4.45 26.49
CA GLY A 105 -22.91 -3.50 26.34
C GLY A 105 -23.80 -3.77 25.13
N ASP A 106 -24.61 -2.76 24.79
CA ASP A 106 -25.53 -2.78 23.65
C ASP A 106 -25.36 -1.50 22.81
N PRO A 107 -24.79 -1.60 21.57
CA PRO A 107 -24.66 -0.44 20.71
C PRO A 107 -25.99 0.11 20.24
N GLY A 108 -27.08 -0.67 20.29
CA GLY A 108 -28.44 -0.20 19.95
C GLY A 108 -28.99 0.88 20.87
N LEU A 109 -28.40 1.10 22.04
CA LEU A 109 -28.83 2.17 22.95
C LEU A 109 -28.59 3.57 22.37
N ILE A 110 -27.61 3.76 21.47
CA ILE A 110 -27.36 5.03 20.81
C ILE A 110 -28.55 5.52 19.97
N LYS A 111 -29.44 4.59 19.54
CA LYS A 111 -30.68 4.92 18.82
C LYS A 111 -31.73 5.60 19.69
N LYS A 112 -31.72 5.29 20.99
CA LYS A 112 -32.77 5.68 21.94
C LYS A 112 -32.42 6.92 22.72
N ASP A 113 -31.13 7.15 22.91
CA ASP A 113 -30.61 8.22 23.74
C ASP A 113 -29.35 8.83 23.12
N PRO A 114 -29.42 10.09 22.66
CA PRO A 114 -28.29 10.79 22.05
C PRO A 114 -27.14 11.06 23.03
N GLN A 115 -27.35 10.90 24.33
CA GLN A 115 -26.30 10.99 25.36
C GLN A 115 -25.53 9.67 25.53
N GLN A 116 -25.80 8.66 24.74
CA GLN A 116 -25.03 7.42 24.70
C GLN A 116 -23.87 7.53 23.70
N ILE A 117 -22.76 6.87 24.06
CA ILE A 117 -21.55 6.81 23.24
C ILE A 117 -21.08 5.36 23.08
N VAL A 118 -20.57 5.03 21.92
CA VAL A 118 -19.94 3.73 21.66
C VAL A 118 -18.44 3.93 21.51
N LEU A 119 -17.64 3.13 22.22
CA LEU A 119 -16.19 3.21 22.23
C LEU A 119 -15.57 2.01 21.51
N ALA A 120 -14.47 2.24 20.82
CA ALA A 120 -13.58 1.17 20.40
C ALA A 120 -12.86 0.55 21.62
N GLU A 121 -12.47 -0.71 21.53
CA GLU A 121 -11.71 -1.43 22.57
C GLU A 121 -10.44 -0.69 22.97
N SER A 122 -9.71 -0.15 21.99
CA SER A 122 -8.49 0.63 22.22
C SER A 122 -8.74 1.86 23.07
N THR A 123 -9.79 2.60 22.76
CA THR A 123 -10.21 3.83 23.46
C THR A 123 -10.67 3.53 24.89
N ALA A 124 -11.48 2.47 25.07
CA ALA A 124 -11.90 2.03 26.37
C ALA A 124 -10.71 1.62 27.26
N LYS A 125 -9.69 0.97 26.69
CA LYS A 125 -8.45 0.62 27.40
C LYS A 125 -7.61 1.86 27.76
N LYS A 126 -7.49 2.82 26.84
CA LYS A 126 -6.76 4.08 27.09
C LYS A 126 -7.39 4.89 28.23
N LEU A 127 -8.75 5.05 28.22
CA LEU A 127 -9.47 5.86 29.20
C LEU A 127 -9.65 5.20 30.57
N PHE A 128 -9.85 3.90 30.59
CA PHE A 128 -10.29 3.20 31.84
C PHE A 128 -9.32 2.10 32.28
N GLY A 129 -8.20 1.92 31.57
CA GLY A 129 -7.24 0.83 31.82
C GLY A 129 -7.79 -0.58 31.58
N ARG A 130 -9.05 -0.70 31.13
CA ARG A 130 -9.77 -1.97 30.91
C ARG A 130 -10.92 -1.80 29.94
N THR A 131 -11.46 -2.91 29.43
CA THR A 131 -12.61 -2.93 28.52
C THR A 131 -13.96 -2.76 29.21
N SER A 132 -14.04 -2.91 30.55
CA SER A 132 -15.25 -2.72 31.33
C SER A 132 -15.56 -1.23 31.53
N ALA A 133 -15.98 -0.58 30.45
CA ALA A 133 -16.31 0.84 30.39
C ALA A 133 -17.83 1.11 30.38
N VAL A 134 -18.65 0.09 30.08
CA VAL A 134 -20.11 0.24 29.93
C VAL A 134 -20.74 0.86 31.19
N GLY A 135 -21.59 1.85 30.96
CA GLY A 135 -22.28 2.59 32.00
C GLY A 135 -21.48 3.70 32.66
N ARG A 136 -20.17 3.84 32.37
CA ARG A 136 -19.34 4.96 32.84
C ARG A 136 -19.63 6.23 32.07
N GLU A 137 -19.41 7.36 32.74
CA GLU A 137 -19.53 8.67 32.10
C GLU A 137 -18.19 9.13 31.56
N VAL A 138 -18.25 9.75 30.38
CA VAL A 138 -17.17 10.50 29.74
C VAL A 138 -17.66 11.90 29.42
N THR A 139 -16.78 12.87 29.47
CA THR A 139 -17.09 14.24 29.10
C THR A 139 -16.21 14.62 27.90
N CYS A 140 -16.75 15.44 27.03
CA CYS A 140 -16.00 16.08 25.96
C CYS A 140 -16.40 17.54 25.83
N GLN A 141 -15.53 18.35 25.26
CA GLN A 141 -15.80 19.75 25.01
C GLN A 141 -15.99 19.96 23.49
N PHE A 142 -17.13 20.56 23.15
CA PHE A 142 -17.42 21.06 21.80
C PHE A 142 -17.74 22.53 21.89
N PHE A 143 -17.04 23.36 21.12
CA PHE A 143 -17.30 24.81 21.05
C PHE A 143 -17.41 25.50 22.43
N GLY A 144 -16.55 25.10 23.36
CA GLY A 144 -16.54 25.65 24.73
C GLY A 144 -17.67 25.13 25.64
N GLN A 145 -18.52 24.25 25.16
CA GLN A 145 -19.56 23.58 25.95
C GLN A 145 -19.11 22.17 26.34
N THR A 146 -19.37 21.78 27.60
CA THR A 146 -19.07 20.44 28.09
C THR A 146 -20.28 19.54 27.92
N PHE A 147 -20.12 18.49 27.15
CA PHE A 147 -21.11 17.44 26.94
C PHE A 147 -20.77 16.21 27.78
N ARG A 148 -21.78 15.57 28.35
CA ARG A 148 -21.64 14.33 29.09
C ARG A 148 -22.31 13.20 28.36
N TYR A 149 -21.55 12.12 28.19
CA TYR A 149 -22.01 10.91 27.53
C TYR A 149 -21.85 9.71 28.45
N LYS A 150 -22.73 8.73 28.30
CA LYS A 150 -22.64 7.45 29.00
C LYS A 150 -22.24 6.37 28.01
N VAL A 151 -21.26 5.54 28.36
CA VAL A 151 -20.79 4.46 27.49
C VAL A 151 -21.85 3.38 27.38
N ALA A 152 -22.44 3.23 26.18
CA ALA A 152 -23.45 2.23 25.84
C ALA A 152 -22.83 0.86 25.53
N ALA A 153 -21.74 0.87 24.76
CA ALA A 153 -21.05 -0.34 24.34
C ALA A 153 -19.56 -0.12 24.09
N VAL A 154 -18.83 -1.22 24.16
CA VAL A 154 -17.44 -1.32 23.70
C VAL A 154 -17.37 -2.33 22.56
N LEU A 155 -16.87 -1.90 21.41
CA LEU A 155 -16.76 -2.70 20.20
C LEU A 155 -15.31 -3.00 19.86
N LYS A 156 -15.08 -4.18 19.28
CA LYS A 156 -13.82 -4.47 18.60
C LYS A 156 -13.90 -3.95 17.17
N VAL A 157 -13.01 -3.04 16.82
CA VAL A 157 -12.83 -2.58 15.43
C VAL A 157 -11.78 -3.49 14.78
N PRO A 158 -12.18 -4.38 13.84
CA PRO A 158 -11.23 -5.23 13.16
C PRO A 158 -10.31 -4.42 12.26
N ARG A 159 -9.03 -4.80 12.18
CA ARG A 159 -8.08 -4.15 11.26
C ARG A 159 -8.46 -4.28 9.78
N LYS A 160 -9.26 -5.31 9.44
CA LYS A 160 -9.77 -5.57 8.09
C LYS A 160 -11.12 -4.89 7.86
N SER A 161 -11.25 -3.65 8.29
CA SER A 161 -12.41 -2.81 8.04
C SER A 161 -12.02 -1.50 7.41
N HIS A 162 -12.78 -1.05 6.40
CA HIS A 162 -12.63 0.30 5.86
C HIS A 162 -13.22 1.34 6.82
N ILE A 163 -14.17 0.94 7.67
CA ILE A 163 -14.73 1.81 8.71
C ILE A 163 -13.88 1.67 9.98
N THR A 164 -13.12 2.70 10.28
CA THR A 164 -12.35 2.83 11.52
C THR A 164 -12.94 3.94 12.36
N PHE A 165 -12.99 3.73 13.67
CA PHE A 165 -13.42 4.74 14.64
C PHE A 165 -12.82 4.44 16.01
N GLU A 166 -12.63 5.47 16.82
CA GLU A 166 -12.34 5.34 18.24
C GLU A 166 -13.59 5.61 19.06
N VAL A 167 -14.47 6.47 18.54
CA VAL A 167 -15.72 6.90 19.18
C VAL A 167 -16.84 6.98 18.14
N GLN A 168 -18.04 6.54 18.50
CA GLN A 168 -19.25 6.79 17.72
C GLN A 168 -20.32 7.49 18.56
N LEU A 169 -20.90 8.53 17.98
CA LEU A 169 -21.98 9.35 18.53
C LEU A 169 -23.24 9.22 17.66
N SER A 170 -24.40 9.40 18.27
CA SER A 170 -25.66 9.51 17.50
C SER A 170 -25.69 10.78 16.67
N GLU A 171 -26.23 10.71 15.44
CA GLU A 171 -26.53 11.88 14.62
C GLU A 171 -27.40 12.90 15.35
N GLN A 172 -28.26 12.43 16.27
CA GLN A 172 -29.16 13.29 17.05
C GLN A 172 -28.39 14.16 18.06
N ALA A 173 -27.12 13.82 18.34
CA ALA A 173 -26.24 14.67 19.14
C ALA A 173 -25.56 15.77 18.32
N TYR A 174 -25.72 15.76 17.00
CA TYR A 174 -25.18 16.81 16.13
C TYR A 174 -26.03 18.09 16.25
N TYR A 175 -25.36 19.23 16.41
CA TYR A 175 -26.01 20.49 16.75
C TYR A 175 -26.71 21.19 15.57
N GLU A 176 -26.41 20.80 14.34
CA GLU A 176 -27.04 21.35 13.13
C GLU A 176 -27.86 20.29 12.41
N PRO A 177 -29.00 20.68 11.80
CA PRO A 177 -29.77 19.72 11.00
C PRO A 177 -28.99 19.31 9.76
N ILE A 178 -28.70 18.01 9.63
CA ILE A 178 -28.06 17.44 8.47
C ILE A 178 -29.02 17.51 7.28
N ASN A 179 -28.68 18.32 6.29
CA ASN A 179 -29.53 18.65 5.15
C ASN A 179 -28.88 18.24 3.81
N TRP A 180 -29.56 18.56 2.69
CA TRP A 180 -29.09 18.26 1.34
C TRP A 180 -27.84 19.04 0.92
N ASP A 181 -27.49 20.12 1.59
CA ASP A 181 -26.36 20.97 1.25
C ASP A 181 -25.06 20.53 1.92
N PHE A 182 -25.17 19.66 2.93
CA PHE A 182 -24.03 19.15 3.69
C PHE A 182 -23.48 17.85 3.07
N VAL A 183 -22.37 17.94 2.34
CA VAL A 183 -21.72 16.81 1.65
C VAL A 183 -20.44 16.34 2.35
N GLU A 184 -19.72 17.26 3.01
CA GLU A 184 -18.41 16.97 3.57
C GLU A 184 -18.44 15.85 4.60
N GLY A 185 -17.54 14.86 4.42
CA GLY A 185 -17.35 13.78 5.38
C GLY A 185 -18.49 12.75 5.47
N THR A 186 -19.55 12.88 4.66
CA THR A 186 -20.75 12.02 4.75
C THR A 186 -20.67 10.84 3.79
N SER A 187 -20.55 9.63 4.30
CA SER A 187 -20.61 8.38 3.53
C SER A 187 -21.95 7.68 3.75
N VAL A 188 -22.65 7.36 2.66
CA VAL A 188 -23.96 6.68 2.71
C VAL A 188 -23.84 5.26 2.18
N TYR A 189 -24.48 4.33 2.90
CA TYR A 189 -24.51 2.90 2.57
C TYR A 189 -25.95 2.42 2.47
N ILE A 190 -26.19 1.51 1.51
CA ILE A 190 -27.47 0.81 1.38
C ILE A 190 -27.26 -0.69 1.51
N GLN A 191 -28.18 -1.36 2.16
CA GLN A 191 -28.24 -2.82 2.24
C GLN A 191 -29.43 -3.32 1.42
N LEU A 192 -29.16 -4.14 0.42
CA LEU A 192 -30.21 -4.78 -0.36
C LEU A 192 -30.77 -6.01 0.38
N ARG A 193 -32.05 -6.31 0.15
CA ARG A 193 -32.68 -7.54 0.65
C ARG A 193 -31.94 -8.77 0.11
N LYS A 194 -31.79 -9.79 0.94
CA LYS A 194 -31.09 -11.03 0.56
C LYS A 194 -31.73 -11.67 -0.68
N GLY A 195 -30.89 -12.00 -1.66
CA GLY A 195 -31.33 -12.62 -2.92
C GLY A 195 -31.88 -11.64 -3.95
N THR A 196 -31.89 -10.35 -3.68
CA THR A 196 -32.30 -9.34 -4.66
C THR A 196 -31.22 -9.19 -5.73
N VAL A 197 -31.60 -9.37 -6.98
CA VAL A 197 -30.76 -9.04 -8.15
C VAL A 197 -31.36 -7.81 -8.80
N LEU A 198 -30.66 -6.68 -8.72
CA LEU A 198 -31.12 -5.45 -9.36
C LEU A 198 -30.89 -5.50 -10.86
N SER A 199 -31.91 -5.11 -11.63
CA SER A 199 -31.77 -4.91 -13.06
C SER A 199 -30.99 -3.62 -13.36
N GLU A 200 -30.46 -3.50 -14.57
CA GLU A 200 -29.82 -2.25 -15.02
C GLU A 200 -30.77 -1.04 -14.94
N THR A 201 -32.07 -1.29 -15.13
CA THR A 201 -33.12 -0.28 -15.01
C THR A 201 -33.27 0.19 -13.57
N ASP A 202 -33.18 -0.72 -12.59
CA ASP A 202 -33.26 -0.38 -11.16
C ASP A 202 -32.06 0.47 -10.75
N TRP A 203 -30.86 0.05 -11.13
CA TRP A 203 -29.62 0.83 -10.88
C TRP A 203 -29.71 2.23 -11.48
N ARG A 204 -30.21 2.35 -12.71
CA ARG A 204 -30.41 3.68 -13.36
C ARG A 204 -31.42 4.55 -12.64
N LYS A 205 -32.49 3.97 -12.10
CA LYS A 205 -33.47 4.73 -11.29
C LYS A 205 -32.84 5.22 -10.00
N MET A 206 -32.16 4.36 -9.30
CA MET A 206 -31.45 4.68 -8.04
C MET A 206 -30.37 5.74 -8.26
N SER A 207 -29.62 5.65 -9.35
CA SER A 207 -28.58 6.63 -9.71
C SER A 207 -29.12 8.03 -9.95
N ARG A 208 -30.38 8.15 -10.43
CA ARG A 208 -31.03 9.44 -10.73
C ARG A 208 -31.59 10.15 -9.51
N VAL A 209 -31.73 9.52 -8.37
CA VAL A 209 -32.26 10.14 -7.15
C VAL A 209 -31.51 11.42 -6.80
N TRP A 210 -30.21 11.42 -6.95
CA TRP A 210 -29.35 12.57 -6.73
C TRP A 210 -29.70 13.74 -7.68
N LEU A 211 -29.93 13.44 -8.97
CA LEU A 211 -30.25 14.45 -10.00
C LEU A 211 -31.55 15.22 -9.76
N ASN A 212 -32.47 14.65 -8.97
CA ASN A 212 -33.72 15.31 -8.61
C ASN A 212 -33.54 16.39 -7.54
N HIS A 213 -32.43 16.37 -6.82
CA HIS A 213 -32.18 17.20 -5.64
C HIS A 213 -30.97 18.14 -5.78
N ARG A 214 -30.08 17.89 -6.73
CA ARG A 214 -28.88 18.71 -7.00
C ARG A 214 -28.59 18.86 -8.50
N ASP A 215 -27.56 19.62 -8.82
CA ASP A 215 -27.15 20.04 -10.16
C ASP A 215 -27.11 18.91 -11.20
N LYS A 216 -27.46 19.24 -12.41
CA LYS A 216 -27.74 18.33 -13.55
C LYS A 216 -26.57 17.47 -14.05
N GLY A 217 -25.43 17.45 -13.39
CA GLY A 217 -24.22 16.70 -13.82
C GLY A 217 -23.85 15.50 -12.97
N MET A 218 -24.39 15.37 -11.76
CA MET A 218 -23.98 14.29 -10.84
C MET A 218 -24.89 13.06 -10.94
N ARG A 219 -24.29 11.88 -10.94
CA ARG A 219 -24.95 10.57 -10.82
C ARG A 219 -24.39 9.80 -9.63
N LEU A 220 -25.16 8.83 -9.12
CA LEU A 220 -24.69 7.90 -8.12
C LEU A 220 -24.19 6.62 -8.80
N GLU A 221 -23.03 6.14 -8.34
CA GLU A 221 -22.56 4.78 -8.55
C GLU A 221 -22.59 4.00 -7.23
N PHE A 222 -22.57 2.68 -7.33
CA PHE A 222 -22.76 1.80 -6.19
C PHE A 222 -21.57 0.86 -6.10
N GLN A 223 -20.79 0.98 -5.04
CA GLN A 223 -19.61 0.16 -4.80
C GLN A 223 -19.92 -0.91 -3.75
N LEU A 224 -19.77 -2.17 -4.10
CA LEU A 224 -20.00 -3.27 -3.16
C LEU A 224 -18.97 -3.24 -2.02
N LEU A 225 -19.41 -3.49 -0.78
CA LEU A 225 -18.60 -3.37 0.42
C LEU A 225 -17.27 -4.16 0.32
N LYS A 226 -17.31 -5.39 -0.17
CA LYS A 226 -16.11 -6.24 -0.32
C LYS A 226 -15.10 -5.71 -1.35
N ASP A 227 -15.54 -4.85 -2.27
CA ASP A 227 -14.71 -4.33 -3.34
C ASP A 227 -14.04 -2.99 -2.96
N ILE A 228 -14.48 -2.35 -1.86
CA ILE A 228 -13.98 -1.04 -1.41
C ILE A 228 -12.46 -1.09 -1.20
N HIS A 229 -11.96 -2.13 -0.56
CA HIS A 229 -10.53 -2.25 -0.25
C HIS A 229 -9.63 -2.40 -1.49
N LEU A 230 -10.08 -3.14 -2.50
CA LEU A 230 -9.26 -3.53 -3.65
C LEU A 230 -9.51 -2.72 -4.92
N GLN A 231 -10.67 -2.08 -5.04
CA GLN A 231 -11.00 -1.21 -6.15
C GLN A 231 -10.54 0.23 -5.87
N THR A 232 -9.38 0.57 -6.39
CA THR A 232 -8.78 1.91 -6.26
C THR A 232 -9.33 2.94 -7.26
N SER A 233 -10.40 2.61 -8.00
CA SER A 233 -11.04 3.54 -8.93
C SER A 233 -11.62 4.75 -8.20
N PHE A 234 -12.11 4.57 -6.98
CA PHE A 234 -12.62 5.64 -6.15
C PHE A 234 -11.59 5.99 -5.07
N LYS A 235 -11.10 7.23 -5.09
CA LYS A 235 -10.21 7.72 -4.03
C LYS A 235 -11.03 7.91 -2.75
N ASP A 236 -10.77 7.07 -1.77
CA ASP A 236 -11.41 7.12 -0.47
C ASP A 236 -10.41 7.63 0.58
N PRO A 237 -10.61 8.84 1.08
CA PRO A 237 -9.72 9.40 2.10
C PRO A 237 -9.78 8.64 3.44
N GLU A 238 -10.85 7.90 3.72
CA GLU A 238 -11.02 7.19 5.00
C GLU A 238 -10.30 5.85 5.04
N VAL A 239 -10.06 5.24 3.88
CA VAL A 239 -9.34 3.97 3.79
C VAL A 239 -7.85 4.27 3.65
N GLY A 240 -7.19 4.48 4.77
CA GLY A 240 -5.75 4.81 4.81
C GLY A 240 -4.82 3.77 4.17
N ASN A 241 -5.29 2.53 3.98
CA ASN A 241 -4.55 1.45 3.35
C ASN A 241 -5.43 0.73 2.31
N HIS A 242 -5.60 1.35 1.14
CA HIS A 242 -6.20 0.66 0.01
C HIS A 242 -5.31 -0.50 -0.44
N GLY A 243 -5.89 -1.70 -0.53
CA GLY A 243 -5.26 -2.80 -1.24
C GLY A 243 -5.14 -2.48 -2.73
N ASN A 244 -4.25 -3.16 -3.41
CA ASN A 244 -4.07 -2.99 -4.85
C ASN A 244 -4.15 -4.35 -5.55
N MET A 245 -5.19 -4.53 -6.37
CA MET A 245 -5.40 -5.78 -7.11
C MET A 245 -4.21 -6.12 -8.01
N SER A 246 -3.53 -5.11 -8.57
CA SER A 246 -2.32 -5.33 -9.37
C SER A 246 -1.17 -5.92 -8.54
N GLN A 247 -1.06 -5.56 -7.26
CA GLN A 247 -0.07 -6.16 -6.35
C GLN A 247 -0.43 -7.61 -6.04
N ILE A 248 -1.70 -7.93 -5.83
CA ILE A 248 -2.17 -9.32 -5.62
C ILE A 248 -1.79 -10.18 -6.83
N TYR A 249 -2.07 -9.72 -8.05
CA TYR A 249 -1.65 -10.44 -9.27
C TYR A 249 -0.14 -10.59 -9.35
N LEU A 250 0.62 -9.53 -9.07
CA LEU A 250 2.07 -9.57 -9.10
C LEU A 250 2.63 -10.60 -8.12
N PHE A 251 2.19 -10.58 -6.87
CA PHE A 251 2.67 -11.52 -5.84
C PHE A 251 2.20 -12.94 -6.12
N THR A 252 1.01 -13.13 -6.70
CA THR A 252 0.57 -14.44 -7.18
C THR A 252 1.53 -14.99 -8.22
N VAL A 253 1.90 -14.19 -9.22
CA VAL A 253 2.87 -14.59 -10.25
C VAL A 253 4.23 -14.92 -9.62
N LEU A 254 4.71 -14.10 -8.68
CA LEU A 254 5.98 -14.35 -8.00
C LEU A 254 5.93 -15.65 -7.16
N ALA A 255 4.85 -15.91 -6.44
CA ALA A 255 4.65 -17.15 -5.70
C ALA A 255 4.71 -18.39 -6.63
N VAL A 256 3.99 -18.31 -7.76
CA VAL A 256 3.98 -19.36 -8.77
C VAL A 256 5.39 -19.57 -9.35
N LEU A 257 6.12 -18.52 -9.68
CA LEU A 257 7.50 -18.62 -10.18
C LEU A 257 8.43 -19.30 -9.17
N ILE A 258 8.36 -18.97 -7.88
CA ILE A 258 9.16 -19.61 -6.82
C ILE A 258 8.81 -21.09 -6.68
N VAL A 259 7.52 -21.45 -6.75
CA VAL A 259 7.09 -22.85 -6.73
C VAL A 259 7.65 -23.60 -7.94
N PHE A 260 7.57 -23.01 -9.14
CA PHE A 260 8.16 -23.60 -10.35
C PHE A 260 9.67 -23.78 -10.24
N MET A 261 10.39 -22.77 -9.71
CA MET A 261 11.84 -22.88 -9.47
C MET A 261 12.15 -24.06 -8.52
N GLY A 262 11.39 -24.21 -7.43
CA GLY A 262 11.51 -25.32 -6.51
C GLY A 262 11.22 -26.68 -7.17
N ALA A 263 10.16 -26.75 -7.97
CA ALA A 263 9.80 -27.97 -8.73
C ALA A 263 10.88 -28.32 -9.78
N PHE A 264 11.44 -27.34 -10.49
CA PHE A 264 12.53 -27.55 -11.43
C PHE A 264 13.80 -28.05 -10.72
N ASN A 265 14.12 -27.48 -9.56
CA ASN A 265 15.23 -27.95 -8.76
C ASN A 265 15.07 -29.41 -8.33
N PHE A 266 13.89 -29.74 -7.80
CA PHE A 266 13.55 -31.12 -7.46
C PHE A 266 13.64 -32.07 -8.68
N THR A 267 13.05 -31.69 -9.82
CA THR A 267 13.08 -32.44 -11.08
C THR A 267 14.52 -32.70 -11.52
N THR A 268 15.36 -31.67 -11.47
CA THR A 268 16.77 -31.74 -11.84
C THR A 268 17.53 -32.71 -10.97
N LEU A 269 17.38 -32.59 -9.64
CA LEU A 269 18.04 -33.49 -8.67
C LEU A 269 17.51 -34.92 -8.74
N SER A 270 16.20 -35.10 -8.87
CA SER A 270 15.56 -36.41 -8.98
C SER A 270 15.98 -37.14 -10.26
N THR A 271 15.99 -36.43 -11.40
CA THR A 271 16.45 -37.00 -12.68
C THR A 271 17.92 -37.38 -12.61
N ALA A 272 18.70 -36.56 -11.95
CA ALA A 272 20.12 -36.78 -11.78
C ALA A 272 20.41 -38.01 -10.89
N ARG A 273 19.71 -38.18 -9.77
CA ARG A 273 19.80 -39.37 -8.91
C ARG A 273 19.28 -40.61 -9.61
N ALA A 274 18.19 -40.49 -10.36
CA ALA A 274 17.57 -41.60 -11.11
C ALA A 274 18.52 -42.21 -12.13
N SER A 275 19.50 -41.47 -12.66
CA SER A 275 20.52 -42.02 -13.54
C SER A 275 21.42 -43.04 -12.88
N GLN A 276 21.56 -43.03 -11.57
CA GLN A 276 22.29 -44.07 -10.81
C GLN A 276 21.50 -45.38 -10.65
N ARG A 277 20.16 -45.30 -10.79
CA ARG A 277 19.25 -46.42 -10.69
C ARG A 277 18.94 -47.10 -12.04
N PHE A 278 19.64 -46.74 -13.12
CA PHE A 278 19.38 -47.32 -14.46
C PHE A 278 19.53 -48.84 -14.49
N LYS A 279 20.55 -49.40 -13.80
CA LYS A 279 20.75 -50.85 -13.72
C LYS A 279 19.56 -51.55 -13.03
N GLU A 280 19.09 -50.99 -11.91
CA GLU A 280 17.92 -51.52 -11.15
C GLU A 280 16.65 -51.51 -12.01
N ILE A 281 16.38 -50.38 -12.68
CA ILE A 281 15.20 -50.24 -13.56
C ILE A 281 15.29 -51.19 -14.77
N GLY A 282 16.49 -51.32 -15.32
CA GLY A 282 16.77 -52.27 -16.40
C GLY A 282 16.42 -53.71 -16.00
N VAL A 283 16.89 -54.17 -14.85
CA VAL A 283 16.58 -55.50 -14.29
C VAL A 283 15.08 -55.65 -14.09
N ARG A 284 14.39 -54.71 -13.45
CA ARG A 284 12.93 -54.79 -13.23
C ARG A 284 12.14 -54.87 -14.52
N LYS A 285 12.57 -54.14 -15.58
CA LYS A 285 11.89 -54.26 -16.91
C LYS A 285 12.11 -55.62 -17.58
N VAL A 286 13.31 -56.17 -17.46
CA VAL A 286 13.61 -57.52 -18.00
C VAL A 286 12.81 -58.57 -17.24
N THR A 287 12.58 -58.39 -15.93
CA THR A 287 11.73 -59.26 -15.11
C THR A 287 10.23 -58.99 -15.27
N GLY A 288 9.81 -58.15 -16.23
CA GLY A 288 8.40 -57.98 -16.61
C GLY A 288 7.66 -56.79 -16.01
N ALA A 289 8.33 -55.85 -15.33
CA ALA A 289 7.65 -54.67 -14.80
C ALA A 289 7.05 -53.77 -15.88
N LYS A 290 5.74 -53.57 -15.82
CA LYS A 290 5.01 -52.70 -16.77
C LYS A 290 5.39 -51.23 -16.55
N ARG A 291 5.44 -50.44 -17.64
CA ARG A 291 5.75 -49.02 -17.61
C ARG A 291 4.90 -48.23 -16.61
N LYS A 292 3.59 -48.53 -16.52
CA LYS A 292 2.66 -47.89 -15.60
C LYS A 292 3.07 -48.03 -14.12
N VAL A 293 3.59 -49.21 -13.73
CA VAL A 293 4.02 -49.52 -12.37
C VAL A 293 5.22 -48.65 -11.99
N LEU A 294 6.21 -48.49 -12.90
CA LEU A 294 7.37 -47.67 -12.68
C LEU A 294 7.00 -46.17 -12.58
N VAL A 295 6.07 -45.69 -13.44
CA VAL A 295 5.57 -44.31 -13.37
C VAL A 295 4.90 -44.05 -12.01
N MET A 296 4.00 -44.95 -11.58
CA MET A 296 3.31 -44.83 -10.30
C MET A 296 4.30 -44.84 -9.12
N GLN A 297 5.32 -45.68 -9.16
CA GLN A 297 6.35 -45.69 -8.13
C GLN A 297 7.08 -44.36 -8.01
N PHE A 298 7.56 -43.79 -9.13
CA PHE A 298 8.27 -42.51 -9.08
C PHE A 298 7.35 -41.36 -8.67
N LEU A 299 6.08 -41.38 -9.08
CA LEU A 299 5.11 -40.38 -8.64
C LEU A 299 4.82 -40.50 -7.14
N SER A 300 4.65 -41.72 -6.63
CA SER A 300 4.44 -41.93 -5.18
C SER A 300 5.64 -41.51 -4.35
N GLU A 301 6.89 -41.83 -4.79
CA GLU A 301 8.10 -41.32 -4.13
C GLU A 301 8.13 -39.80 -4.10
N SER A 302 7.74 -39.14 -5.20
CA SER A 302 7.71 -37.68 -5.28
C SER A 302 6.62 -37.07 -4.40
N LEU A 303 5.43 -37.68 -4.33
CA LEU A 303 4.34 -37.23 -3.45
C LEU A 303 4.70 -37.35 -1.97
N VAL A 304 5.35 -38.45 -1.56
CA VAL A 304 5.83 -38.63 -0.18
C VAL A 304 6.84 -37.55 0.18
N GLN A 305 7.80 -37.24 -0.72
CA GLN A 305 8.76 -36.18 -0.50
C GLN A 305 8.12 -34.79 -0.47
N ALA A 306 7.11 -34.53 -1.32
CA ALA A 306 6.34 -33.30 -1.29
C ALA A 306 5.59 -33.15 0.04
N PHE A 307 5.00 -34.22 0.55
CA PHE A 307 4.29 -34.25 1.83
C PHE A 307 5.23 -33.97 3.01
N LEU A 308 6.41 -34.62 3.06
CA LEU A 308 7.42 -34.32 4.10
C LEU A 308 7.92 -32.88 4.01
N SER A 309 8.10 -32.38 2.78
CA SER A 309 8.49 -30.99 2.55
C SER A 309 7.44 -29.99 3.00
N LEU A 310 6.14 -30.36 2.93
CA LEU A 310 5.06 -29.53 3.43
C LEU A 310 5.11 -29.42 4.96
N ILE A 311 5.25 -30.52 5.68
CA ILE A 311 5.34 -30.50 7.15
C ILE A 311 6.43 -29.53 7.58
N LEU A 312 7.60 -29.63 6.94
CA LEU A 312 8.71 -28.71 7.20
C LEU A 312 8.37 -27.27 6.79
N ALA A 313 7.68 -27.08 5.66
CA ALA A 313 7.29 -25.75 5.19
C ALA A 313 6.28 -25.08 6.14
N LEU A 314 5.33 -25.82 6.69
CA LEU A 314 4.38 -25.29 7.68
C LEU A 314 5.09 -24.90 8.98
N ALA A 315 6.00 -25.75 9.49
CA ALA A 315 6.79 -25.44 10.67
C ALA A 315 7.67 -24.17 10.45
N LEU A 316 8.31 -24.07 9.29
CA LEU A 316 9.09 -22.88 8.94
C LEU A 316 8.21 -21.65 8.73
N THR A 317 6.98 -21.82 8.22
CA THR A 317 6.03 -20.71 8.08
C THR A 317 5.67 -20.13 9.45
N GLU A 318 5.30 -20.99 10.40
CA GLU A 318 4.99 -20.57 11.78
C GLU A 318 6.17 -19.82 12.43
N LEU A 319 7.37 -20.34 12.25
CA LEU A 319 8.60 -19.72 12.79
C LEU A 319 8.89 -18.35 12.14
N LEU A 320 8.66 -18.21 10.84
CA LEU A 320 8.97 -16.98 10.08
C LEU A 320 7.81 -15.97 10.06
N LEU A 321 6.60 -16.40 10.43
CA LEU A 321 5.41 -15.56 10.38
C LEU A 321 5.53 -14.27 11.21
N PRO A 322 6.09 -14.26 12.44
CA PRO A 322 6.28 -13.01 13.19
C PRO A 322 7.23 -12.02 12.50
N LEU A 323 8.27 -12.54 11.85
CA LEU A 323 9.19 -11.72 11.08
C LEU A 323 8.51 -11.17 9.82
N PHE A 324 7.75 -12.01 9.11
CA PHE A 324 6.98 -11.62 7.93
C PHE A 324 5.94 -10.55 8.28
N ASN A 325 5.20 -10.70 9.39
CA ASN A 325 4.22 -9.73 9.87
C ASN A 325 4.84 -8.35 10.13
N ARG A 326 6.06 -8.30 10.70
CA ARG A 326 6.80 -7.04 10.87
C ARG A 326 7.15 -6.38 9.54
N PHE A 327 7.51 -7.19 8.52
CA PHE A 327 7.84 -6.68 7.19
C PHE A 327 6.64 -6.12 6.43
N VAL A 328 5.47 -6.77 6.56
CA VAL A 328 4.25 -6.35 5.84
C VAL A 328 3.35 -5.45 6.69
N GLU A 329 3.76 -5.17 7.94
CA GLU A 329 3.02 -4.37 8.92
C GLU A 329 1.58 -4.89 9.16
N LYS A 330 1.44 -6.23 9.20
CA LYS A 330 0.17 -6.94 9.38
C LYS A 330 0.22 -7.95 10.53
N ASP A 331 -0.94 -8.38 11.00
CA ASP A 331 -1.09 -9.44 12.00
C ASP A 331 -1.73 -10.68 11.36
N ILE A 332 -1.05 -11.25 10.39
CA ILE A 332 -1.50 -12.48 9.73
C ILE A 332 -1.32 -13.65 10.70
N VAL A 333 -2.36 -14.46 10.86
CA VAL A 333 -2.35 -15.67 11.69
C VAL A 333 -2.60 -16.89 10.82
N LEU A 334 -1.90 -17.98 11.11
CA LEU A 334 -2.14 -19.25 10.45
C LEU A 334 -3.47 -19.83 10.93
N THR A 335 -4.52 -19.65 10.14
CA THR A 335 -5.85 -20.20 10.41
C THR A 335 -6.07 -21.47 9.60
N ALA A 336 -6.46 -22.56 10.27
CA ALA A 336 -6.76 -23.84 9.65
C ALA A 336 -8.23 -23.93 9.17
N ASN A 337 -8.69 -22.97 8.36
CA ASN A 337 -10.00 -23.08 7.72
C ASN A 337 -9.96 -24.06 6.54
N TRP A 338 -11.12 -24.62 6.19
CA TRP A 338 -11.22 -25.65 5.16
C TRP A 338 -10.66 -25.22 3.78
N GLN A 339 -10.76 -23.93 3.46
CA GLN A 339 -10.23 -23.36 2.22
C GLN A 339 -8.69 -23.43 2.19
N THR A 340 -8.04 -23.06 3.28
CA THR A 340 -6.57 -23.16 3.44
C THR A 340 -6.12 -24.61 3.37
N VAL A 341 -6.85 -25.54 4.03
CA VAL A 341 -6.53 -26.96 3.99
C VAL A 341 -6.66 -27.53 2.57
N LEU A 342 -7.70 -27.18 1.83
CA LEU A 342 -7.87 -27.59 0.44
C LEU A 342 -6.78 -27.01 -0.46
N PHE A 343 -6.46 -25.73 -0.33
CA PHE A 343 -5.39 -25.09 -1.09
C PHE A 343 -4.04 -25.79 -0.87
N VAL A 344 -3.71 -26.06 0.37
CA VAL A 344 -2.49 -26.78 0.74
C VAL A 344 -2.49 -28.20 0.15
N LEU A 345 -3.61 -28.94 0.25
CA LEU A 345 -3.74 -30.30 -0.27
C LEU A 345 -3.57 -30.33 -1.80
N PHE A 346 -4.30 -29.48 -2.53
CA PHE A 346 -4.16 -29.37 -3.99
C PHE A 346 -2.76 -28.87 -4.41
N GLY A 347 -2.20 -27.94 -3.66
CA GLY A 347 -0.84 -27.45 -3.87
C GLY A 347 0.21 -28.57 -3.78
N ILE A 348 0.11 -29.45 -2.77
CA ILE A 348 1.05 -30.58 -2.61
C ILE A 348 0.91 -31.54 -3.78
N ILE A 349 -0.33 -31.94 -4.09
CA ILE A 349 -0.58 -32.88 -5.19
C ILE A 349 -0.06 -32.29 -6.48
N GLY A 350 -0.33 -31.01 -6.75
CA GLY A 350 0.15 -30.30 -7.94
C GLY A 350 1.67 -30.26 -8.02
N VAL A 351 2.34 -29.82 -6.96
CA VAL A 351 3.81 -29.74 -6.91
C VAL A 351 4.45 -31.12 -6.99
N GLY A 352 3.92 -32.12 -6.26
CA GLY A 352 4.42 -33.49 -6.29
C GLY A 352 4.28 -34.14 -7.68
N CYS A 353 3.15 -33.90 -8.34
CA CYS A 353 2.91 -34.40 -9.70
C CYS A 353 3.79 -33.66 -10.73
N LEU A 354 3.87 -32.33 -10.69
CA LEU A 354 4.72 -31.55 -11.61
C LEU A 354 6.19 -31.92 -11.47
N ALA A 355 6.68 -32.01 -10.26
CA ALA A 355 8.08 -32.32 -9.98
C ALA A 355 8.43 -33.78 -10.27
N GLY A 356 7.48 -34.71 -10.03
CA GLY A 356 7.65 -36.15 -10.24
C GLY A 356 7.34 -36.64 -11.66
N ALA A 357 6.53 -35.90 -12.42
CA ALA A 357 6.09 -36.34 -13.76
C ALA A 357 7.27 -36.54 -14.72
N PHE A 358 8.16 -35.55 -14.79
CA PHE A 358 9.29 -35.61 -15.71
C PHE A 358 10.23 -36.82 -15.43
N PRO A 359 10.75 -37.01 -14.18
CA PRO A 359 11.54 -38.18 -13.84
C PRO A 359 10.79 -39.48 -14.11
N ALA A 360 9.50 -39.56 -13.77
CA ALA A 360 8.69 -40.75 -13.92
C ALA A 360 8.51 -41.16 -15.40
N PHE A 361 8.11 -40.23 -16.25
CA PHE A 361 7.97 -40.49 -17.71
C PHE A 361 9.31 -40.80 -18.36
N TYR A 362 10.34 -40.04 -17.99
CA TYR A 362 11.69 -40.16 -18.53
C TYR A 362 12.28 -41.56 -18.24
N MET A 363 12.25 -41.98 -16.96
CA MET A 363 12.80 -43.27 -16.55
C MET A 363 12.00 -44.45 -17.09
N SER A 364 10.67 -44.28 -17.23
CA SER A 364 9.82 -45.32 -17.76
C SER A 364 10.00 -45.58 -19.27
N GLN A 365 10.53 -44.63 -20.05
CA GLN A 365 10.81 -44.78 -21.48
C GLN A 365 12.14 -45.46 -21.78
N PHE A 366 13.00 -45.64 -20.78
CA PHE A 366 14.35 -46.13 -20.98
C PHE A 366 14.40 -47.56 -21.50
N ASN A 367 15.27 -47.84 -22.51
CA ASN A 367 15.40 -49.15 -23.12
C ASN A 367 16.45 -50.00 -22.36
N PRO A 368 16.11 -51.22 -21.86
CA PRO A 368 17.01 -52.05 -21.07
C PRO A 368 18.35 -52.38 -21.74
N LEU A 369 18.33 -52.57 -23.06
CA LEU A 369 19.51 -52.90 -23.86
C LEU A 369 20.60 -51.79 -23.82
N GLN A 370 20.18 -50.55 -23.65
CA GLN A 370 21.12 -49.40 -23.54
C GLN A 370 21.77 -49.33 -22.13
N SER A 371 21.14 -49.89 -21.11
CA SER A 371 21.65 -49.96 -19.74
C SER A 371 22.87 -50.85 -19.61
N PHE A 372 22.92 -51.91 -20.42
CA PHE A 372 23.98 -52.94 -20.36
C PHE A 372 25.18 -52.62 -21.28
N LYS A 373 24.99 -51.74 -22.31
CA LYS A 373 26.08 -51.38 -23.24
C LYS A 373 26.94 -50.20 -22.82
N GLY A 374 26.75 -49.63 -21.63
CA GLY A 374 27.62 -48.53 -21.09
C GLY A 374 27.61 -47.24 -21.98
N GLY A 375 26.75 -47.17 -22.97
CA GLY A 375 26.69 -46.08 -23.93
C GLY A 375 26.04 -44.82 -23.31
N SER A 376 26.83 -43.79 -23.05
CA SER A 376 26.34 -42.51 -22.61
C SER A 376 25.56 -41.81 -23.74
N SER A 377 24.23 -41.92 -23.75
CA SER A 377 23.39 -41.13 -24.65
C SER A 377 23.28 -39.68 -24.09
N THR A 378 24.40 -38.98 -24.07
CA THR A 378 24.55 -37.68 -23.40
C THR A 378 24.03 -36.47 -24.19
N GLY A 379 23.71 -36.61 -25.49
CA GLY A 379 23.42 -35.47 -26.36
C GLY A 379 22.15 -34.69 -26.02
N LYS A 380 20.98 -35.31 -26.08
CA LYS A 380 19.65 -34.61 -25.87
C LYS A 380 19.25 -34.42 -24.40
N LYS A 381 19.82 -35.19 -23.49
CA LYS A 381 19.44 -35.24 -22.06
C LYS A 381 20.03 -34.13 -21.22
N GLY A 382 21.30 -33.79 -21.48
CA GLY A 382 21.98 -32.67 -20.80
C GLY A 382 21.39 -31.30 -21.16
N THR A 383 20.83 -31.18 -22.34
CA THR A 383 20.27 -29.90 -22.85
C THR A 383 19.03 -29.46 -22.09
N LEU A 384 18.12 -30.40 -21.75
CA LEU A 384 16.87 -30.07 -21.06
C LEU A 384 17.13 -29.64 -19.60
N ILE A 385 18.00 -30.35 -18.88
CA ILE A 385 18.40 -29.97 -17.51
C ILE A 385 19.10 -28.62 -17.51
N LYS A 386 19.99 -28.36 -18.47
CA LYS A 386 20.65 -27.05 -18.64
C LYS A 386 19.64 -25.96 -18.97
N GLY A 387 18.59 -26.28 -19.76
CA GLY A 387 17.48 -25.36 -20.02
C GLY A 387 16.71 -24.97 -18.76
N LEU A 388 16.37 -25.92 -17.88
CA LEU A 388 15.69 -25.66 -16.61
C LEU A 388 16.51 -24.74 -15.70
N VAL A 389 17.83 -24.97 -15.61
CA VAL A 389 18.73 -24.11 -14.84
C VAL A 389 18.89 -22.72 -15.46
N CYS A 390 18.90 -22.64 -16.79
CA CYS A 390 18.91 -21.36 -17.49
C CYS A 390 17.67 -20.54 -17.16
N VAL A 391 16.47 -21.14 -17.13
CA VAL A 391 15.23 -20.47 -16.71
C VAL A 391 15.32 -19.96 -15.26
N GLN A 392 15.90 -20.73 -14.34
CA GLN A 392 16.12 -20.29 -12.97
C GLN A 392 17.04 -19.07 -12.90
N PHE A 393 18.13 -19.04 -13.70
CA PHE A 393 18.99 -17.86 -13.80
C PHE A 393 18.26 -16.66 -14.43
N VAL A 394 17.40 -16.87 -15.44
CA VAL A 394 16.57 -15.78 -16.02
C VAL A 394 15.73 -15.14 -14.93
N ILE A 395 15.02 -15.95 -14.13
CA ILE A 395 14.17 -15.46 -13.05
C ILE A 395 15.02 -14.73 -12.00
N ALA A 396 16.15 -15.31 -11.57
CA ALA A 396 17.00 -14.70 -10.55
C ALA A 396 17.59 -13.36 -11.00
N ILE A 397 18.11 -13.28 -12.25
CA ILE A 397 18.64 -12.03 -12.82
C ILE A 397 17.53 -10.98 -12.96
N ALA A 398 16.37 -11.38 -13.48
CA ALA A 398 15.21 -10.50 -13.63
C ALA A 398 14.77 -9.93 -12.27
N MET A 399 14.72 -10.76 -11.23
CA MET A 399 14.37 -10.33 -9.88
C MET A 399 15.38 -9.32 -9.32
N VAL A 400 16.68 -9.54 -9.50
CA VAL A 400 17.71 -8.58 -9.07
C VAL A 400 17.54 -7.23 -9.77
N ILE A 401 17.30 -7.23 -11.08
CA ILE A 401 17.08 -6.01 -11.85
C ILE A 401 15.82 -5.28 -11.36
N CYS A 402 14.69 -6.00 -11.27
CA CYS A 402 13.42 -5.41 -10.84
C CYS A 402 13.52 -4.81 -9.43
N THR A 403 14.12 -5.55 -8.48
CA THR A 403 14.37 -5.07 -7.12
C THR A 403 15.21 -3.80 -7.12
N SER A 404 16.30 -3.77 -7.88
CA SER A 404 17.19 -2.60 -7.96
C SER A 404 16.47 -1.37 -8.54
N VAL A 405 15.62 -1.56 -9.54
CA VAL A 405 14.85 -0.47 -10.14
C VAL A 405 13.78 0.05 -9.18
N VAL A 406 13.08 -0.85 -8.47
CA VAL A 406 12.06 -0.46 -7.46
C VAL A 406 12.69 0.35 -6.35
N PHE A 407 13.83 -0.10 -5.78
CA PHE A 407 14.53 0.65 -4.75
C PHE A 407 15.05 2.01 -5.25
N LYS A 408 15.53 2.07 -6.50
CA LYS A 408 15.97 3.32 -7.10
C LYS A 408 14.82 4.32 -7.26
N GLN A 409 13.64 3.85 -7.71
CA GLN A 409 12.44 4.69 -7.81
C GLN A 409 11.98 5.17 -6.44
N LEU A 410 11.96 4.29 -5.44
CA LEU A 410 11.59 4.64 -4.07
C LEU A 410 12.53 5.70 -3.50
N HIS A 411 13.84 5.49 -3.63
CA HIS A 411 14.85 6.47 -3.20
C HIS A 411 14.68 7.82 -3.90
N TYR A 412 14.38 7.81 -5.20
CA TYR A 412 14.10 9.02 -5.96
C TYR A 412 12.87 9.77 -5.42
N LEU A 413 11.75 9.07 -5.14
CA LEU A 413 10.53 9.67 -4.60
C LEU A 413 10.74 10.26 -3.20
N GLN A 414 11.48 9.56 -2.33
CA GLN A 414 11.75 10.01 -0.96
C GLN A 414 12.65 11.24 -0.91
N ASN A 415 13.58 11.38 -1.87
CA ASN A 415 14.56 12.46 -1.92
C ASN A 415 14.24 13.52 -2.99
N ALA A 416 13.06 13.44 -3.63
CA ALA A 416 12.64 14.45 -4.59
C ALA A 416 12.50 15.82 -3.91
N ASP A 417 12.93 16.84 -4.64
CA ASP A 417 12.66 18.23 -4.26
C ASP A 417 11.16 18.50 -4.47
N LEU A 418 10.47 18.75 -3.39
CA LEU A 418 9.04 19.04 -3.42
C LEU A 418 8.75 20.51 -3.73
N GLY A 419 9.76 21.36 -3.81
CA GLY A 419 9.59 22.81 -3.93
C GLY A 419 9.12 23.46 -2.62
N LEU A 420 9.20 22.73 -1.50
CA LEU A 420 8.91 23.22 -0.15
C LEU A 420 9.88 22.59 0.86
N ASP A 421 10.07 23.30 1.98
CA ASP A 421 10.97 22.87 3.05
C ASP A 421 10.26 21.86 3.97
N LYS A 422 10.73 20.61 3.97
CA LYS A 422 10.16 19.49 4.74
C LYS A 422 10.98 19.09 5.96
N GLU A 423 12.22 19.59 6.05
CA GLU A 423 13.14 19.14 7.11
C GLU A 423 12.88 19.90 8.41
N ASP A 424 12.93 19.20 9.53
CA ASP A 424 12.75 19.77 10.87
C ASP A 424 11.45 20.58 11.05
N MET A 425 10.42 20.23 10.27
CA MET A 425 9.10 20.82 10.33
C MET A 425 8.19 19.99 11.21
N VAL A 426 7.77 20.55 12.34
CA VAL A 426 6.74 19.95 13.22
C VAL A 426 5.39 20.41 12.74
N VAL A 427 4.49 19.48 12.54
CA VAL A 427 3.08 19.69 12.19
C VAL A 427 2.26 19.35 13.42
N ALA A 428 1.51 20.31 13.94
CA ALA A 428 0.68 20.12 15.11
C ALA A 428 -0.77 20.51 14.81
N ASP A 429 -1.71 19.74 15.31
CA ASP A 429 -3.13 20.09 15.25
C ASP A 429 -3.37 21.27 16.19
N CYS A 430 -3.89 22.37 15.66
CA CYS A 430 -4.24 23.53 16.44
C CYS A 430 -5.72 23.56 16.86
N GLY A 431 -6.50 22.60 16.41
CA GLY A 431 -7.90 22.48 16.73
C GLY A 431 -8.68 23.76 16.42
N LEU A 432 -9.51 24.19 17.37
CA LEU A 432 -10.36 25.37 17.23
C LEU A 432 -9.73 26.65 17.81
N PHE A 433 -8.39 26.86 17.70
CA PHE A 433 -7.73 28.05 18.23
C PHE A 433 -8.40 29.35 17.76
N ASP A 434 -8.68 29.45 16.46
CA ASP A 434 -9.27 30.68 15.92
C ASP A 434 -10.73 30.87 16.34
N PHE A 435 -11.50 29.81 16.48
CA PHE A 435 -12.85 29.87 17.04
C PHE A 435 -12.81 30.36 18.50
N MET A 436 -11.87 29.88 19.30
CA MET A 436 -11.69 30.33 20.68
C MET A 436 -11.24 31.78 20.78
N SER A 437 -10.40 32.23 19.85
CA SER A 437 -10.02 33.64 19.75
C SER A 437 -11.25 34.54 19.52
N TYR A 438 -12.18 34.10 18.66
CA TYR A 438 -13.44 34.81 18.43
C TYR A 438 -14.32 34.87 19.69
N MET A 439 -14.21 33.87 20.56
CA MET A 439 -14.91 33.78 21.86
C MET A 439 -14.15 34.48 23.00
N GLY A 440 -13.03 35.19 22.71
CA GLY A 440 -12.24 35.89 23.71
C GLY A 440 -11.13 35.07 24.38
N GLY A 441 -10.84 33.87 23.85
CA GLY A 441 -9.72 33.03 24.26
C GLY A 441 -8.44 33.29 23.48
N TYR A 442 -7.40 32.45 23.73
CA TYR A 442 -6.13 32.51 22.98
C TYR A 442 -6.31 32.01 21.53
N GLY A 443 -5.76 32.76 20.61
CA GLY A 443 -5.74 32.41 19.19
C GLY A 443 -4.41 31.81 18.72
N ILE A 444 -4.36 31.45 17.44
CA ILE A 444 -3.13 30.97 16.79
C ILE A 444 -2.01 32.01 16.90
N ASP A 445 -2.31 33.27 16.73
CA ASP A 445 -1.32 34.36 16.79
C ASP A 445 -0.67 34.48 18.18
N ASP A 446 -1.44 34.26 19.25
CA ASP A 446 -0.92 34.29 20.61
C ASP A 446 0.08 33.13 20.84
N TYR A 447 -0.28 31.95 20.39
CA TYR A 447 0.64 30.80 20.48
C TYR A 447 1.89 30.99 19.63
N LYS A 448 1.76 31.50 18.40
CA LYS A 448 2.91 31.86 17.54
C LYS A 448 3.88 32.82 18.23
N GLN A 449 3.35 33.88 18.85
CA GLN A 449 4.19 34.85 19.55
C GLN A 449 4.93 34.22 20.72
N GLU A 450 4.30 33.31 21.47
CA GLU A 450 4.90 32.69 22.63
C GLU A 450 6.00 31.69 22.22
N VAL A 451 5.74 30.85 21.25
CA VAL A 451 6.72 29.84 20.83
C VAL A 451 7.91 30.41 20.07
N LEU A 452 7.75 31.54 19.40
CA LEU A 452 8.84 32.26 18.74
C LEU A 452 9.86 32.91 19.73
N LYS A 453 9.53 32.95 21.03
CA LYS A 453 10.51 33.36 22.05
C LYS A 453 11.62 32.33 22.27
N ASN A 454 11.39 31.09 21.88
CA ASN A 454 12.40 30.04 21.97
C ASN A 454 13.37 30.15 20.78
N PRO A 455 14.69 30.31 21.01
CA PRO A 455 15.67 30.49 19.94
C PRO A 455 15.80 29.26 19.00
N ASN A 456 15.32 28.11 19.42
CA ASN A 456 15.30 26.88 18.59
C ASN A 456 14.06 26.82 17.68
N VAL A 457 13.08 27.73 17.80
CA VAL A 457 11.93 27.86 16.89
C VAL A 457 12.26 28.94 15.88
N ARG A 458 12.40 28.59 14.62
CA ARG A 458 12.81 29.49 13.54
C ARG A 458 11.63 30.27 12.96
N SER A 459 10.55 29.59 12.69
CA SER A 459 9.32 30.20 12.15
C SER A 459 8.10 29.33 12.50
N VAL A 460 6.93 29.96 12.50
CA VAL A 460 5.66 29.31 12.78
C VAL A 460 4.59 29.88 11.87
N THR A 461 3.77 29.04 11.29
CA THR A 461 2.63 29.44 10.46
C THR A 461 1.43 28.55 10.71
N GLY A 462 0.23 29.10 10.51
CA GLY A 462 -1.00 28.34 10.45
C GLY A 462 -1.41 28.06 9.02
N GLY A 463 -2.00 26.91 8.78
CA GLY A 463 -2.49 26.53 7.46
C GLY A 463 -3.45 25.34 7.49
N VAL A 464 -3.83 24.91 6.30
CA VAL A 464 -4.47 23.62 6.11
C VAL A 464 -3.44 22.50 6.16
N GLU A 465 -3.83 21.31 6.56
CA GLU A 465 -2.90 20.19 6.59
C GLU A 465 -2.57 19.70 5.18
N LEU A 466 -1.31 19.94 4.75
CA LEU A 466 -0.83 19.53 3.43
C LEU A 466 -0.77 18.01 3.28
N SER A 467 -0.63 17.26 4.37
CA SER A 467 -0.66 15.80 4.33
C SER A 467 -2.01 15.26 3.84
N ASP A 468 -3.11 15.98 4.08
CA ASP A 468 -4.45 15.63 3.58
C ASP A 468 -4.50 15.68 2.05
N TYR A 469 -3.88 16.68 1.44
CA TYR A 469 -3.78 16.76 -0.03
C TYR A 469 -2.87 15.66 -0.58
N LEU A 470 -1.76 15.39 0.10
CA LEU A 470 -0.81 14.34 -0.27
C LEU A 470 -1.43 12.94 -0.18
N GLN A 471 -2.35 12.72 0.75
CA GLN A 471 -3.09 11.46 0.90
C GLN A 471 -4.33 11.40 0.01
N GLY A 472 -4.69 12.51 -0.65
CA GLY A 472 -5.90 12.63 -1.47
C GLY A 472 -7.18 12.80 -0.64
N HIS A 473 -7.04 13.11 0.65
CA HIS A 473 -8.15 13.36 1.56
C HIS A 473 -8.84 14.69 1.26
N ARG A 474 -8.09 15.65 0.72
CA ARG A 474 -8.60 16.97 0.37
C ARG A 474 -8.36 17.26 -1.11
N THR A 475 -9.42 17.60 -1.84
CA THR A 475 -9.38 17.88 -3.28
C THR A 475 -10.33 19.05 -3.64
N GLU A 476 -10.39 20.06 -2.78
CA GLU A 476 -11.24 21.22 -3.05
C GLU A 476 -10.71 21.96 -4.27
N GLU A 477 -11.38 21.79 -5.41
CA GLU A 477 -11.10 22.50 -6.63
C GLU A 477 -12.19 23.55 -6.87
N ASN A 478 -11.79 24.80 -7.00
CA ASN A 478 -12.68 25.91 -7.31
C ASN A 478 -12.50 26.33 -8.77
N SER A 479 -13.60 26.69 -9.43
CA SER A 479 -13.57 27.13 -10.82
C SER A 479 -13.46 28.66 -10.89
N PHE A 480 -12.43 29.12 -11.55
CA PHE A 480 -12.16 30.54 -11.81
C PHE A 480 -12.38 30.83 -13.29
N SER A 481 -13.00 31.96 -13.59
CA SER A 481 -13.24 32.39 -14.98
C SER A 481 -12.71 33.83 -15.18
N TRP A 482 -12.24 34.09 -16.39
CA TRP A 482 -11.76 35.42 -16.81
C TRP A 482 -12.08 35.65 -18.30
N THR A 483 -12.09 36.90 -18.71
CA THR A 483 -12.22 37.25 -20.12
C THR A 483 -10.84 37.36 -20.74
N ASN A 484 -10.54 36.58 -21.77
CA ASN A 484 -9.28 36.62 -22.49
C ASN A 484 -9.20 37.84 -23.45
N GLU A 485 -8.04 38.07 -24.06
CA GLU A 485 -7.81 39.18 -24.99
C GLU A 485 -8.74 39.14 -26.21
N ALA A 486 -9.25 37.98 -26.58
CA ALA A 486 -10.20 37.81 -27.67
C ALA A 486 -11.69 38.08 -27.24
N GLY A 487 -11.95 38.47 -26.00
CA GLY A 487 -13.26 38.69 -25.44
C GLY A 487 -14.04 37.43 -25.10
N GLN A 488 -13.38 36.27 -25.10
CA GLN A 488 -14.00 34.99 -24.74
C GLN A 488 -13.80 34.71 -23.24
N VAL A 489 -14.77 34.01 -22.64
CA VAL A 489 -14.66 33.59 -21.24
C VAL A 489 -13.93 32.26 -21.17
N ASP A 490 -12.72 32.30 -20.63
CA ASP A 490 -11.96 31.11 -20.30
C ASP A 490 -12.18 30.72 -18.83
N SER A 491 -11.95 29.47 -18.49
CA SER A 491 -12.05 28.99 -17.11
C SER A 491 -10.99 27.98 -16.78
N LEU A 492 -10.54 27.99 -15.51
CA LEU A 492 -9.57 27.03 -14.98
C LEU A 492 -10.01 26.60 -13.58
N ARG A 493 -9.96 25.31 -13.30
CA ARG A 493 -10.11 24.80 -11.95
C ARG A 493 -8.75 24.75 -11.27
N MET A 494 -8.70 25.26 -10.05
CA MET A 494 -7.48 25.28 -9.23
C MET A 494 -7.77 24.75 -7.85
N VAL A 495 -6.79 24.02 -7.28
CA VAL A 495 -6.85 23.52 -5.92
C VAL A 495 -6.53 24.67 -4.96
N GLY A 496 -7.38 24.88 -3.96
CA GLY A 496 -7.18 25.92 -2.95
C GLY A 496 -6.32 25.42 -1.79
N VAL A 497 -5.27 26.16 -1.45
CA VAL A 497 -4.43 25.92 -0.27
C VAL A 497 -4.50 27.15 0.64
N ALA A 498 -5.15 27.00 1.80
CA ALA A 498 -5.28 28.08 2.75
C ALA A 498 -4.10 28.12 3.72
N GLY A 499 -3.62 29.34 4.01
CA GLY A 499 -2.58 29.58 4.99
C GLY A 499 -2.66 30.99 5.56
N ASP A 500 -1.87 31.26 6.57
CA ASP A 500 -1.70 32.62 7.09
C ASP A 500 -0.59 33.40 6.35
N GLY A 501 -0.33 34.63 6.77
CA GLY A 501 0.64 35.50 6.10
C GLY A 501 2.09 35.00 6.10
N ASP A 502 2.46 34.12 7.01
CA ASP A 502 3.81 33.57 7.16
C ASP A 502 3.95 32.20 6.45
N PHE A 503 2.86 31.69 5.84
CA PHE A 503 2.79 30.36 5.26
C PHE A 503 3.82 30.11 4.15
N MET A 504 3.91 31.03 3.20
CA MET A 504 4.85 30.89 2.08
C MET A 504 6.31 30.92 2.55
N GLU A 505 6.65 31.78 3.49
CA GLU A 505 8.01 31.95 4.03
C GLU A 505 8.39 30.73 4.87
N THR A 506 7.53 30.27 5.78
CA THR A 506 7.80 29.13 6.67
C THR A 506 7.97 27.83 5.91
N LEU A 507 7.18 27.60 4.85
CA LEU A 507 7.32 26.45 3.97
C LEU A 507 8.41 26.60 2.89
N GLY A 508 9.10 27.76 2.83
CA GLY A 508 10.17 28.00 1.86
C GLY A 508 9.71 28.09 0.41
N LEU A 509 8.45 28.49 0.18
CA LEU A 509 7.90 28.60 -1.18
C LEU A 509 8.55 29.77 -1.93
N THR A 510 9.01 29.52 -3.15
CA THR A 510 9.72 30.52 -3.95
C THR A 510 8.74 31.37 -4.77
N LEU A 511 8.66 32.67 -4.47
CA LEU A 511 7.87 33.62 -5.26
C LEU A 511 8.60 33.94 -6.58
N LEU A 512 7.92 33.80 -7.71
CA LEU A 512 8.44 34.09 -9.05
C LEU A 512 8.14 35.53 -9.49
N LYS A 513 6.92 36.01 -9.22
CA LYS A 513 6.44 37.36 -9.56
C LYS A 513 5.45 37.85 -8.52
N GLY A 514 5.33 39.18 -8.39
CA GLY A 514 4.33 39.80 -7.54
C GLY A 514 4.68 39.79 -6.05
N MET A 515 3.67 39.60 -5.20
CA MET A 515 3.79 39.60 -3.73
C MET A 515 3.06 38.42 -3.11
N SER A 516 3.41 38.12 -1.84
CA SER A 516 2.67 37.15 -1.05
C SER A 516 1.27 37.65 -0.71
N PHE A 517 0.29 36.71 -0.62
CA PHE A 517 -1.08 37.05 -0.19
C PHE A 517 -1.15 37.59 1.25
N GLY A 518 -0.16 37.36 2.08
CA GLY A 518 -0.08 37.81 3.47
C GLY A 518 0.63 39.14 3.66
N ALA A 519 1.06 39.83 2.59
CA ALA A 519 1.85 41.07 2.69
C ALA A 519 1.10 42.22 3.40
N ASP A 520 -0.22 42.27 3.35
CA ASP A 520 -1.04 43.25 4.04
C ASP A 520 -1.99 42.59 5.06
N LYS A 521 -1.40 42.13 6.18
CA LYS A 521 -2.15 41.51 7.29
C LYS A 521 -3.26 42.42 7.85
N LYS A 522 -3.04 43.75 7.85
CA LYS A 522 -3.99 44.72 8.41
C LYS A 522 -5.23 44.85 7.55
N ALA A 523 -5.08 44.83 6.22
CA ALA A 523 -6.21 44.90 5.29
C ALA A 523 -7.12 43.68 5.42
N TYR A 524 -6.55 42.49 5.71
CA TYR A 524 -7.35 41.30 6.02
C TYR A 524 -8.16 41.40 7.30
N MET A 525 -7.54 41.96 8.36
CA MET A 525 -8.20 42.17 9.67
C MET A 525 -9.32 43.18 9.60
N ASP A 526 -9.16 44.21 8.76
CA ASP A 526 -10.13 45.29 8.59
C ASP A 526 -11.28 44.96 7.62
N GLY A 527 -11.35 43.72 7.10
CA GLY A 527 -12.41 43.29 6.18
C GLY A 527 -12.31 43.90 4.77
N ALA A 528 -11.18 44.48 4.40
CA ALA A 528 -10.98 45.12 3.10
C ALA A 528 -11.11 44.18 1.90
N TYR A 529 -11.01 42.87 2.15
CA TYR A 529 -11.04 41.85 1.11
C TYR A 529 -12.37 41.04 1.04
N GLU A 530 -13.44 41.51 1.65
CA GLU A 530 -14.76 40.86 1.56
C GLU A 530 -15.27 40.73 0.12
N LYS A 531 -14.86 41.64 -0.78
CA LYS A 531 -15.28 41.64 -2.20
C LYS A 531 -14.26 41.03 -3.14
N GLU A 532 -12.96 41.15 -2.86
CA GLU A 532 -11.87 40.68 -3.71
C GLU A 532 -10.85 39.93 -2.88
N LEU A 533 -10.75 38.60 -3.02
CA LEU A 533 -9.77 37.78 -2.33
C LEU A 533 -8.41 37.82 -3.05
N PRO A 534 -7.31 38.31 -2.43
CA PRO A 534 -5.98 38.21 -3.03
C PRO A 534 -5.52 36.73 -2.99
N ILE A 535 -5.08 36.25 -4.16
CA ILE A 535 -4.60 34.87 -4.34
C ILE A 535 -3.21 34.89 -4.99
N VAL A 536 -2.41 33.88 -4.64
CA VAL A 536 -1.14 33.58 -5.32
C VAL A 536 -1.32 32.27 -6.07
N ILE A 537 -1.08 32.27 -7.37
CA ILE A 537 -1.21 31.07 -8.20
C ILE A 537 0.14 30.37 -8.38
N ASN A 538 0.13 29.05 -8.63
CA ASN A 538 1.36 28.34 -8.94
C ASN A 538 1.74 28.46 -10.43
N GLU A 539 2.96 28.09 -10.77
CA GLU A 539 3.51 28.16 -12.14
C GLU A 539 2.69 27.33 -13.12
N THR A 540 2.18 26.18 -12.71
CA THR A 540 1.29 25.31 -13.53
C THR A 540 -0.02 26.04 -13.86
N ALA A 541 -0.66 26.70 -12.90
CA ALA A 541 -1.87 27.49 -13.16
C ALA A 541 -1.57 28.62 -14.15
N TRP A 542 -0.49 29.35 -13.95
CA TRP A 542 -0.08 30.41 -14.88
C TRP A 542 0.10 29.90 -16.31
N LYS A 543 0.84 28.78 -16.49
CA LYS A 543 1.03 28.19 -17.82
C LYS A 543 -0.27 27.74 -18.48
N MET A 544 -1.21 27.19 -17.70
CA MET A 544 -2.51 26.74 -18.20
C MET A 544 -3.46 27.90 -18.56
N MET A 545 -3.33 29.05 -17.87
CA MET A 545 -4.07 30.26 -18.22
C MET A 545 -3.67 30.85 -19.59
N ASN A 546 -2.46 30.52 -20.06
CA ASN A 546 -1.89 31.00 -21.33
C ASN A 546 -1.93 32.54 -21.47
N VAL A 547 -1.64 33.25 -20.36
CA VAL A 547 -1.60 34.71 -20.26
C VAL A 547 -0.15 35.14 -20.02
N GLU A 548 0.32 36.22 -20.63
CA GLU A 548 1.70 36.67 -20.51
C GLU A 548 2.03 37.14 -19.07
N ASP A 549 1.18 37.97 -18.49
CA ASP A 549 1.30 38.41 -17.08
C ASP A 549 -0.09 38.39 -16.38
N PRO A 550 -0.35 37.40 -15.54
CA PRO A 550 -1.61 37.30 -14.82
C PRO A 550 -1.65 38.14 -13.53
N VAL A 551 -0.53 38.75 -13.08
CA VAL A 551 -0.50 39.52 -11.85
C VAL A 551 -1.37 40.79 -12.00
N GLY A 552 -2.27 40.99 -11.05
CA GLY A 552 -3.28 42.07 -11.10
C GLY A 552 -4.61 41.67 -11.76
N MET A 553 -4.68 40.55 -12.46
CA MET A 553 -5.93 40.08 -13.07
C MET A 553 -6.99 39.75 -12.00
N LEU A 554 -8.25 40.08 -12.33
CA LEU A 554 -9.40 39.77 -11.54
C LEU A 554 -10.08 38.49 -12.13
N LEU A 555 -10.19 37.48 -11.33
CA LEU A 555 -10.85 36.22 -11.65
C LEU A 555 -12.24 36.20 -10.99
N GLN A 556 -13.26 35.80 -11.73
CA GLN A 556 -14.57 35.53 -11.15
C GLN A 556 -14.59 34.14 -10.54
N ASN A 557 -15.00 34.04 -9.30
CA ASN A 557 -15.13 32.78 -8.57
C ASN A 557 -16.61 32.52 -8.25
N LYS A 558 -17.10 31.31 -8.56
CA LYS A 558 -18.46 30.87 -8.17
C LYS A 558 -18.46 30.09 -6.86
N GLY A 559 -17.43 30.24 -6.05
CA GLY A 559 -17.21 29.46 -4.83
C GLY A 559 -17.50 30.22 -3.53
N TRP A 560 -17.11 29.64 -2.41
CA TRP A 560 -17.42 30.02 -1.02
C TRP A 560 -16.85 31.36 -0.55
N TYR A 561 -15.84 31.94 -1.23
CA TYR A 561 -15.13 33.12 -0.76
C TYR A 561 -15.15 34.24 -1.81
N GLY A 562 -16.10 35.17 -1.65
CA GLY A 562 -16.17 36.39 -2.44
C GLY A 562 -16.65 36.19 -3.89
N GLU A 563 -17.04 37.27 -4.53
CA GLU A 563 -17.49 37.25 -5.95
C GLU A 563 -16.29 37.23 -6.92
N ALA A 564 -15.11 37.67 -6.48
CA ALA A 564 -13.91 37.78 -7.30
C ALA A 564 -12.62 37.51 -6.52
N SER A 565 -11.59 37.09 -7.23
CA SER A 565 -10.25 36.89 -6.70
C SER A 565 -9.20 37.65 -7.53
N ARG A 566 -8.29 38.35 -6.89
CA ARG A 566 -7.21 39.08 -7.58
C ARG A 566 -5.91 38.33 -7.47
N ILE A 567 -5.27 38.04 -8.58
CA ILE A 567 -3.94 37.43 -8.61
C ILE A 567 -2.92 38.51 -8.16
N VAL A 568 -2.29 38.29 -7.00
CA VAL A 568 -1.27 39.19 -6.45
C VAL A 568 0.16 38.69 -6.65
N GLY A 569 0.34 37.42 -6.93
CA GLY A 569 1.65 36.84 -7.15
C GLY A 569 1.61 35.47 -7.81
N ILE A 570 2.79 34.99 -8.18
CA ILE A 570 3.02 33.68 -8.79
C ILE A 570 4.12 32.99 -7.99
N VAL A 571 3.84 31.79 -7.51
CA VAL A 571 4.78 30.93 -6.81
C VAL A 571 5.29 29.82 -7.74
N LYS A 572 6.55 29.43 -7.59
CA LYS A 572 7.10 28.25 -8.26
C LYS A 572 6.28 27.01 -7.88
N ASP A 573 6.16 26.07 -8.81
CA ASP A 573 5.47 24.82 -8.52
C ASP A 573 6.05 24.12 -7.28
N PHE A 574 5.18 23.69 -6.41
CA PHE A 574 5.49 22.87 -5.24
C PHE A 574 4.56 21.68 -5.19
N ASN A 575 5.05 20.54 -4.70
CA ASN A 575 4.30 19.30 -4.68
C ASN A 575 3.52 19.20 -3.35
N PHE A 576 2.24 19.49 -3.42
CA PHE A 576 1.25 19.29 -2.35
C PHE A 576 0.36 18.05 -2.61
N GLN A 577 0.69 17.25 -3.62
CA GLN A 577 0.01 16.02 -4.02
C GLN A 577 1.01 14.87 -4.13
N PRO A 578 0.53 13.59 -4.13
CA PRO A 578 1.42 12.45 -4.29
C PRO A 578 2.26 12.58 -5.56
N LEU A 579 3.56 12.29 -5.50
CA LEU A 579 4.46 12.34 -6.66
C LEU A 579 4.14 11.31 -7.77
N ARG A 580 3.06 10.56 -7.62
CA ARG A 580 2.46 9.78 -8.71
C ARG A 580 1.68 10.65 -9.68
N GLU A 581 1.22 11.82 -9.27
CA GLU A 581 0.45 12.76 -10.05
C GLU A 581 1.33 13.96 -10.43
N LYS A 582 1.00 14.60 -11.54
CA LYS A 582 1.64 15.88 -11.91
C LYS A 582 1.10 16.97 -11.00
N VAL A 583 1.89 18.02 -10.77
CA VAL A 583 1.43 19.20 -10.05
C VAL A 583 0.19 19.75 -10.74
N LYS A 584 -0.88 19.91 -9.98
CA LYS A 584 -2.12 20.52 -10.45
C LYS A 584 -2.05 22.05 -10.35
N PRO A 585 -2.86 22.76 -11.15
CA PRO A 585 -3.04 24.19 -10.96
C PRO A 585 -3.59 24.44 -9.56
N ALA A 586 -2.96 25.36 -8.83
CA ALA A 586 -3.29 25.66 -7.45
C ALA A 586 -3.25 27.17 -7.18
N TYR A 587 -4.01 27.58 -6.18
CA TYR A 587 -3.97 28.92 -5.64
C TYR A 587 -3.82 28.88 -4.12
N LEU A 588 -2.99 29.79 -3.61
CA LEU A 588 -2.82 29.99 -2.18
C LEU A 588 -3.59 31.24 -1.77
N TYR A 589 -4.23 31.19 -0.62
CA TYR A 589 -5.04 32.30 -0.12
C TYR A 589 -5.05 32.35 1.40
N TYR A 590 -5.29 33.52 1.94
CA TYR A 590 -5.45 33.69 3.38
C TYR A 590 -6.87 33.26 3.79
N SER A 591 -6.96 32.39 4.79
CA SER A 591 -8.23 32.05 5.42
C SER A 591 -8.03 31.70 6.88
N ARG A 592 -8.49 32.55 7.76
CA ARG A 592 -8.39 32.32 9.20
C ARG A 592 -9.29 31.15 9.68
N ARG A 593 -10.42 30.95 9.01
CA ARG A 593 -11.39 29.89 9.38
C ARG A 593 -10.93 28.47 9.09
N LEU A 594 -9.97 28.31 8.17
CA LEU A 594 -9.47 27.01 7.74
C LEU A 594 -8.11 26.65 8.34
N LEU A 595 -7.57 27.50 9.23
CA LEU A 595 -6.31 27.21 9.90
C LEU A 595 -6.55 26.20 11.02
N ASN A 596 -6.35 24.92 10.71
CA ASN A 596 -6.48 23.84 11.66
C ASN A 596 -5.14 23.20 12.03
N THR A 597 -4.05 23.64 11.37
CA THR A 597 -2.73 23.02 11.49
C THR A 597 -1.68 24.08 11.68
N LEU A 598 -0.75 23.84 12.59
CA LEU A 598 0.45 24.65 12.81
C LEU A 598 1.66 23.98 12.19
N TYR A 599 2.41 24.71 11.40
CA TYR A 599 3.71 24.32 10.89
C TYR A 599 4.78 25.09 11.65
N ILE A 600 5.63 24.38 12.38
CA ILE A 600 6.64 24.93 13.27
C ILE A 600 8.00 24.46 12.78
N LYS A 601 8.79 25.35 12.23
CA LYS A 601 10.16 25.07 11.81
C LYS A 601 11.07 25.15 13.02
N ILE A 602 11.72 24.05 13.38
CA ILE A 602 12.61 23.99 14.54
C ILE A 602 14.07 23.81 14.12
N SER A 603 14.99 24.12 15.03
CA SER A 603 16.40 23.82 14.84
C SER A 603 16.66 22.31 14.97
N PRO A 604 17.59 21.72 14.20
CA PRO A 604 17.96 20.31 14.35
C PRO A 604 18.59 20.00 15.72
N GLU A 605 19.09 21.02 16.40
CA GLU A 605 19.67 20.93 17.75
C GLU A 605 18.57 20.96 18.81
N ASN A 606 18.72 20.16 19.88
CA ASN A 606 17.82 20.13 21.05
C ASN A 606 16.33 19.85 20.74
N LYS A 607 16.03 19.03 19.70
CA LYS A 607 14.65 18.74 19.28
C LYS A 607 13.73 18.30 20.44
N ALA A 608 14.20 17.40 21.30
CA ALA A 608 13.38 16.87 22.40
C ALA A 608 13.00 17.97 23.40
N GLU A 609 13.91 18.89 23.72
CA GLU A 609 13.65 20.02 24.62
C GLU A 609 12.71 21.03 23.99
N THR A 610 12.90 21.30 22.69
CA THR A 610 12.01 22.19 21.93
C THR A 610 10.61 21.64 21.86
N LEU A 611 10.43 20.34 21.57
CA LEU A 611 9.11 19.70 21.54
C LEU A 611 8.43 19.73 22.91
N LYS A 612 9.19 19.52 23.98
CA LYS A 612 8.66 19.65 25.35
C LYS A 612 8.18 21.06 25.65
N PHE A 613 8.95 22.07 25.25
CA PHE A 613 8.57 23.48 25.38
C PHE A 613 7.29 23.80 24.58
N LEU A 614 7.21 23.36 23.31
CA LEU A 614 6.01 23.55 22.48
C LEU A 614 4.76 22.95 23.14
N LYS A 615 4.90 21.75 23.69
CA LYS A 615 3.83 21.08 24.42
C LYS A 615 3.41 21.85 25.66
N GLU A 616 4.35 22.27 26.49
CA GLU A 616 4.08 23.01 27.73
C GLU A 616 3.38 24.34 27.45
N GLU A 617 3.79 25.09 26.42
CA GLU A 617 3.12 26.33 26.05
C GLU A 617 1.72 26.09 25.46
N TYR A 618 1.53 25.01 24.69
CA TYR A 618 0.21 24.64 24.16
C TYR A 618 -0.75 24.28 25.32
N GLU A 619 -0.32 23.43 26.24
CA GLU A 619 -1.12 22.99 27.39
C GLU A 619 -1.46 24.12 28.37
N LYS A 620 -0.62 25.15 28.49
CA LYS A 620 -0.93 26.38 29.24
C LYS A 620 -2.09 27.16 28.62
N MET A 621 -2.13 27.25 27.30
CA MET A 621 -3.16 27.99 26.56
C MET A 621 -4.43 27.16 26.37
N ARG A 622 -4.28 25.85 26.26
CA ARG A 622 -5.36 24.90 25.99
C ARG A 622 -5.27 23.70 26.93
N PRO A 623 -5.57 23.86 28.22
CA PRO A 623 -5.44 22.81 29.23
C PRO A 623 -6.37 21.60 28.99
N ASP A 624 -7.46 21.80 28.22
CA ASP A 624 -8.42 20.77 27.89
C ASP A 624 -8.12 20.03 26.59
N ASN A 625 -7.01 20.36 25.90
CA ASN A 625 -6.61 19.75 24.63
C ASN A 625 -5.27 19.02 24.77
N VAL A 626 -5.14 17.93 24.05
CA VAL A 626 -3.88 17.19 23.94
C VAL A 626 -3.02 17.83 22.84
N PHE A 627 -1.74 18.10 23.12
CA PHE A 627 -0.80 18.51 22.07
C PHE A 627 -0.38 17.29 21.26
N THR A 628 -0.96 17.14 20.07
CA THR A 628 -0.60 16.11 19.10
C THR A 628 0.24 16.72 17.99
N TYR A 629 1.30 16.04 17.63
CA TYR A 629 2.20 16.48 16.57
C TYR A 629 2.82 15.30 15.83
N HIS A 630 3.25 15.58 14.62
CA HIS A 630 4.10 14.68 13.82
C HIS A 630 5.14 15.51 13.06
N PHE A 631 6.18 14.86 12.54
CA PHE A 631 7.08 15.53 11.60
C PHE A 631 6.51 15.47 10.19
N PHE A 632 6.60 16.57 9.47
CA PHE A 632 6.10 16.65 8.09
C PHE A 632 6.77 15.61 7.17
N SER A 633 8.07 15.36 7.38
CA SER A 633 8.79 14.28 6.70
C SER A 633 8.20 12.89 6.94
N ASP A 634 7.68 12.63 8.14
CA ASP A 634 7.07 11.33 8.48
C ASP A 634 5.73 11.17 7.78
N ALA A 635 4.89 12.21 7.77
CA ALA A 635 3.63 12.23 7.04
C ALA A 635 3.83 12.00 5.53
N LEU A 636 4.87 12.62 4.95
CA LEU A 636 5.26 12.38 3.56
C LEU A 636 5.66 10.90 3.32
N ASN A 637 6.40 10.31 4.25
CA ASN A 637 6.83 8.91 4.14
C ASN A 637 5.67 7.91 4.21
N LEU A 638 4.56 8.25 4.89
CA LEU A 638 3.35 7.44 4.92
C LEU A 638 2.77 7.23 3.52
N ASN A 639 2.90 8.20 2.62
CA ASN A 639 2.42 8.09 1.24
C ASN A 639 3.17 7.02 0.41
N TYR A 640 4.36 6.62 0.84
CA TYR A 640 5.20 5.64 0.14
C TYR A 640 5.30 4.30 0.87
N VAL A 641 4.45 4.04 1.84
CA VAL A 641 4.44 2.77 2.60
C VAL A 641 4.22 1.59 1.65
N HIS A 642 3.29 1.72 0.70
CA HIS A 642 3.02 0.66 -0.27
C HIS A 642 4.21 0.35 -1.18
N GLU A 643 4.93 1.36 -1.67
CA GLU A 643 6.12 1.18 -2.50
C GLU A 643 7.26 0.60 -1.69
N ARG A 644 7.40 1.01 -0.43
CA ARG A 644 8.39 0.46 0.49
C ARG A 644 8.13 -1.03 0.77
N GLN A 645 6.89 -1.39 1.08
CA GLN A 645 6.47 -2.78 1.28
C GLN A 645 6.71 -3.62 0.02
N LEU A 646 6.34 -3.09 -1.16
CA LEU A 646 6.59 -3.72 -2.45
C LEU A 646 8.09 -3.95 -2.67
N GLY A 647 8.93 -2.94 -2.43
CA GLY A 647 10.39 -3.05 -2.52
C GLY A 647 10.97 -4.12 -1.58
N GLN A 648 10.52 -4.14 -0.32
CA GLN A 648 10.93 -5.13 0.67
C GLN A 648 10.54 -6.55 0.26
N MET A 649 9.32 -6.75 -0.22
CA MET A 649 8.87 -8.05 -0.74
C MET A 649 9.71 -8.49 -1.94
N PHE A 650 9.97 -7.61 -2.91
CA PHE A 650 10.85 -7.91 -4.04
C PHE A 650 12.24 -8.34 -3.57
N LEU A 651 12.79 -7.68 -2.56
CA LEU A 651 14.10 -8.05 -1.98
C LEU A 651 14.09 -9.46 -1.40
N VAL A 652 13.09 -9.78 -0.57
CA VAL A 652 12.95 -11.12 0.02
C VAL A 652 12.84 -12.19 -1.08
N PHE A 653 12.01 -11.93 -2.09
CA PHE A 653 11.84 -12.87 -3.20
C PHE A 653 13.10 -13.00 -4.07
N THR A 654 13.83 -11.92 -4.26
CA THR A 654 15.11 -11.96 -4.96
C THR A 654 16.12 -12.84 -4.23
N ILE A 655 16.24 -12.67 -2.90
CA ILE A 655 17.12 -13.51 -2.08
C ILE A 655 16.70 -14.98 -2.17
N LEU A 656 15.40 -15.28 -2.05
CA LEU A 656 14.88 -16.64 -2.16
C LEU A 656 15.13 -17.23 -3.54
N ALA A 657 14.89 -16.46 -4.62
CA ALA A 657 15.14 -16.90 -5.99
C ALA A 657 16.62 -17.24 -6.21
N ILE A 658 17.53 -16.42 -5.69
CA ILE A 658 18.98 -16.68 -5.74
C ILE A 658 19.32 -17.98 -4.99
N ILE A 659 18.82 -18.14 -3.76
CA ILE A 659 19.08 -19.35 -2.95
C ILE A 659 18.58 -20.59 -3.70
N VAL A 660 17.34 -20.59 -4.21
CA VAL A 660 16.78 -21.73 -4.92
C VAL A 660 17.56 -22.03 -6.20
N ALA A 661 17.95 -21.01 -6.98
CA ALA A 661 18.76 -21.18 -8.18
C ALA A 661 20.15 -21.78 -7.84
N MET A 662 20.76 -21.30 -6.77
CA MET A 662 22.09 -21.82 -6.33
C MET A 662 22.00 -23.24 -5.79
N MET A 663 20.91 -23.62 -5.10
CA MET A 663 20.67 -25.01 -4.71
C MET A 663 20.57 -25.93 -5.91
N GLY A 664 19.95 -25.49 -7.02
CA GLY A 664 19.90 -26.23 -8.28
C GLY A 664 21.29 -26.45 -8.88
N VAL A 665 22.10 -25.40 -8.97
CA VAL A 665 23.49 -25.46 -9.42
C VAL A 665 24.30 -26.38 -8.52
N PHE A 666 24.21 -26.19 -7.20
CA PHE A 666 24.94 -27.02 -6.21
C PHE A 666 24.67 -28.50 -6.42
N GLY A 667 23.39 -28.89 -6.55
CA GLY A 667 23.01 -30.28 -6.75
C GLY A 667 23.51 -30.86 -8.06
N LEU A 668 23.41 -30.10 -9.16
CA LEU A 668 23.94 -30.54 -10.46
C LEU A 668 25.45 -30.67 -10.48
N VAL A 669 26.16 -29.70 -9.91
CA VAL A 669 27.63 -29.73 -9.82
C VAL A 669 28.08 -30.93 -8.98
N ALA A 670 27.42 -31.18 -7.82
CA ALA A 670 27.71 -32.35 -6.99
C ALA A 670 27.59 -33.66 -7.77
N LEU A 671 26.48 -33.83 -8.52
CA LEU A 671 26.28 -35.00 -9.31
C LEU A 671 27.25 -35.14 -10.49
N SER A 672 27.44 -34.03 -11.25
CA SER A 672 28.39 -34.02 -12.38
C SER A 672 29.82 -34.36 -11.90
N THR A 673 30.16 -33.94 -10.69
CA THR A 673 31.45 -34.25 -10.08
C THR A 673 31.58 -35.77 -9.77
N VAL A 674 30.50 -36.34 -9.23
CA VAL A 674 30.48 -37.82 -8.97
C VAL A 674 30.56 -38.61 -10.27
N GLN A 675 29.79 -38.22 -11.29
CA GLN A 675 29.77 -38.90 -12.60
C GLN A 675 31.11 -38.79 -13.34
N ARG A 676 31.86 -37.68 -13.15
CA ARG A 676 33.13 -37.43 -13.81
C ARG A 676 34.35 -37.72 -12.90
N THR A 677 34.14 -38.45 -11.77
CA THR A 677 35.21 -38.71 -10.79
C THR A 677 36.40 -39.43 -11.44
N LYS A 678 36.14 -40.39 -12.33
CA LYS A 678 37.18 -41.12 -13.07
C LYS A 678 37.94 -40.20 -14.04
N GLU A 679 37.25 -39.34 -14.78
CA GLU A 679 37.84 -38.31 -15.66
C GLU A 679 38.68 -37.31 -14.87
N ILE A 680 38.18 -36.82 -13.72
CA ILE A 680 38.91 -35.94 -12.83
C ILE A 680 40.17 -36.62 -12.29
N GLY A 681 40.07 -37.91 -11.90
CA GLY A 681 41.22 -38.70 -11.42
C GLY A 681 42.28 -38.85 -12.50
N ILE A 682 41.92 -39.24 -13.73
CA ILE A 682 42.84 -39.39 -14.86
C ILE A 682 43.54 -38.06 -15.19
N ARG A 683 42.82 -36.98 -15.23
CA ARG A 683 43.40 -35.64 -15.49
C ARG A 683 44.36 -35.20 -14.39
N LYS A 684 44.06 -35.52 -13.14
CA LYS A 684 44.97 -35.25 -12.00
C LYS A 684 46.27 -36.05 -12.07
N VAL A 685 46.18 -37.34 -12.40
CA VAL A 685 47.36 -38.20 -12.60
C VAL A 685 48.21 -37.66 -13.74
N ASN A 686 47.60 -37.11 -14.79
CA ASN A 686 48.27 -36.45 -15.91
C ASN A 686 48.71 -35.00 -15.60
N GLY A 687 48.78 -34.59 -14.31
CA GLY A 687 49.33 -33.32 -13.89
C GLY A 687 48.38 -32.11 -13.94
N ALA A 688 47.07 -32.31 -14.17
CA ALA A 688 46.14 -31.19 -14.16
C ALA A 688 45.95 -30.60 -12.77
N HIS A 689 46.21 -29.30 -12.61
CA HIS A 689 45.97 -28.56 -11.38
C HIS A 689 44.48 -28.45 -11.07
N SER A 690 44.11 -28.50 -9.80
CA SER A 690 42.71 -28.38 -9.33
C SER A 690 42.01 -27.13 -9.90
N ARG A 691 42.74 -26.02 -10.06
CA ARG A 691 42.19 -24.78 -10.70
C ARG A 691 41.69 -25.00 -12.12
N ARG A 692 42.36 -25.86 -12.93
CA ARG A 692 41.97 -26.15 -14.32
C ARG A 692 40.68 -26.98 -14.36
N ILE A 693 40.49 -27.88 -13.40
CA ILE A 693 39.29 -28.70 -13.25
C ILE A 693 38.11 -27.80 -12.82
N VAL A 694 38.30 -26.93 -11.83
CA VAL A 694 37.28 -25.97 -11.37
C VAL A 694 36.86 -25.06 -12.55
N TRP A 695 37.82 -24.50 -13.29
CA TRP A 695 37.52 -23.63 -14.44
C TRP A 695 36.71 -24.32 -15.52
N MET A 696 36.94 -25.60 -15.77
CA MET A 696 36.15 -26.38 -16.73
C MET A 696 34.67 -26.44 -16.35
N PHE A 697 34.38 -26.65 -15.06
CA PHE A 697 32.99 -26.63 -14.58
C PHE A 697 32.41 -25.20 -14.59
N CYS A 698 33.15 -24.20 -14.12
CA CYS A 698 32.74 -22.83 -14.15
C CYS A 698 32.32 -22.39 -15.57
N ARG A 699 33.14 -22.69 -16.58
CA ARG A 699 32.87 -22.35 -17.99
C ARG A 699 31.54 -22.93 -18.48
N GLU A 700 31.20 -24.15 -18.06
CA GLU A 700 29.97 -24.82 -18.47
C GLU A 700 28.72 -24.08 -17.98
N TYR A 701 28.72 -23.57 -16.72
CA TYR A 701 27.61 -22.83 -16.14
C TYR A 701 27.62 -21.35 -16.54
N MET A 702 28.79 -20.74 -16.78
CA MET A 702 28.90 -19.34 -17.27
C MET A 702 28.13 -19.13 -18.57
N VAL A 703 28.17 -20.09 -19.50
CA VAL A 703 27.41 -20.02 -20.75
C VAL A 703 25.90 -19.95 -20.44
N GLY A 704 25.42 -20.75 -19.49
CA GLY A 704 24.03 -20.73 -19.05
C GLY A 704 23.61 -19.38 -18.45
N VAL A 705 24.44 -18.80 -17.59
CA VAL A 705 24.22 -17.46 -17.02
C VAL A 705 24.25 -16.39 -18.11
N GLY A 706 25.18 -16.50 -19.09
CA GLY A 706 25.25 -15.58 -20.22
C GLY A 706 23.97 -15.59 -21.07
N ILE A 707 23.47 -16.78 -21.43
CA ILE A 707 22.20 -16.91 -22.17
C ILE A 707 21.04 -16.32 -21.33
N ALA A 708 20.99 -16.66 -20.04
CA ALA A 708 19.96 -16.16 -19.14
C ALA A 708 19.99 -14.62 -19.02
N PHE A 709 21.18 -14.02 -19.00
CA PHE A 709 21.37 -12.58 -18.96
C PHE A 709 20.76 -11.89 -20.18
N PHE A 710 21.05 -12.40 -21.38
CA PHE A 710 20.50 -11.82 -22.62
C PHE A 710 18.98 -11.94 -22.74
N ILE A 711 18.37 -12.92 -22.06
CA ILE A 711 16.90 -13.07 -22.01
C ILE A 711 16.31 -12.19 -20.89
N ALA A 712 16.93 -12.19 -19.70
CA ALA A 712 16.42 -11.48 -18.54
C ALA A 712 16.45 -9.96 -18.69
N CYS A 713 17.50 -9.41 -19.33
CA CYS A 713 17.65 -7.97 -19.47
C CYS A 713 16.50 -7.30 -20.25
N PRO A 714 16.15 -7.72 -21.48
CA PRO A 714 15.05 -7.09 -22.22
C PRO A 714 13.71 -7.34 -21.53
N LEU A 715 13.48 -8.52 -20.96
CA LEU A 715 12.24 -8.83 -20.23
C LEU A 715 12.06 -7.90 -19.02
N SER A 716 13.08 -7.76 -18.19
CA SER A 716 13.05 -6.90 -17.01
C SER A 716 12.92 -5.42 -17.40
N TYR A 717 13.59 -4.99 -18.47
CA TYR A 717 13.50 -3.63 -18.97
C TYR A 717 12.08 -3.27 -19.38
N LEU A 718 11.40 -4.13 -20.17
CA LEU A 718 10.02 -3.91 -20.60
C LEU A 718 9.04 -3.91 -19.42
N LEU A 719 9.20 -4.83 -18.48
CA LEU A 719 8.36 -4.89 -17.28
C LEU A 719 8.52 -3.63 -16.42
N MET A 720 9.76 -3.19 -16.22
CA MET A 720 10.04 -2.02 -15.38
C MET A 720 9.68 -0.71 -16.07
N LEU A 721 9.81 -0.59 -17.38
CA LEU A 721 9.29 0.57 -18.12
C LEU A 721 7.79 0.74 -17.89
N ARG A 722 7.03 -0.35 -18.04
CA ARG A 722 5.58 -0.31 -17.83
C ARG A 722 5.20 0.01 -16.38
N TRP A 723 5.99 -0.46 -15.42
CA TRP A 723 5.74 -0.15 -14.02
C TRP A 723 6.07 1.30 -13.68
N ILE A 724 7.23 1.82 -14.14
CA ILE A 724 7.66 3.21 -13.90
C ILE A 724 6.70 4.19 -14.59
N SER A 725 6.11 3.85 -15.75
CA SER A 725 5.18 4.74 -16.46
C SER A 725 3.91 5.09 -15.68
N ASN A 726 3.62 4.37 -14.58
CA ASN A 726 2.52 4.71 -13.67
C ASN A 726 2.83 5.88 -12.73
N PHE A 727 4.05 6.40 -12.73
CA PHE A 727 4.47 7.54 -11.90
C PHE A 727 4.64 8.78 -12.78
N ALA A 728 4.19 9.93 -12.30
CA ALA A 728 4.44 11.21 -12.98
C ALA A 728 5.92 11.60 -12.89
N TYR A 729 6.53 11.33 -11.74
CA TYR A 729 7.94 11.56 -11.48
C TYR A 729 8.71 10.25 -11.57
N GLN A 730 9.49 10.10 -12.63
CA GLN A 730 10.13 8.84 -13.01
C GLN A 730 11.64 8.93 -12.88
N THR A 731 12.25 7.89 -12.30
CA THR A 731 13.70 7.71 -12.39
C THR A 731 14.07 7.08 -13.72
N THR A 732 15.26 7.41 -14.24
CA THR A 732 15.80 6.73 -15.42
C THR A 732 16.31 5.34 -15.06
N ILE A 733 16.01 4.34 -15.90
CA ILE A 733 16.58 3.00 -15.73
C ILE A 733 18.05 3.05 -16.17
N SER A 734 18.96 3.02 -15.20
CA SER A 734 20.39 3.12 -15.46
C SER A 734 20.91 1.82 -16.10
N TRP A 735 21.64 1.94 -17.22
CA TRP A 735 22.18 0.80 -17.97
C TRP A 735 23.11 -0.10 -17.14
N TRP A 736 23.84 0.46 -16.17
CA TRP A 736 24.80 -0.28 -15.32
C TRP A 736 24.14 -1.27 -14.35
N LEU A 737 22.82 -1.12 -14.08
CA LEU A 737 22.07 -2.07 -13.25
C LEU A 737 22.03 -3.47 -13.86
N PHE A 738 21.98 -3.56 -15.19
CA PHE A 738 21.93 -4.83 -15.91
C PHE A 738 23.24 -5.61 -15.74
N PRO A 739 24.42 -5.09 -16.11
CA PRO A 739 25.67 -5.81 -15.90
C PRO A 739 25.93 -6.09 -14.42
N LEU A 740 25.55 -5.21 -13.50
CA LEU A 740 25.66 -5.46 -12.06
C LEU A 740 24.89 -6.71 -11.64
N ALA A 741 23.62 -6.83 -12.05
CA ALA A 741 22.78 -8.00 -11.75
C ALA A 741 23.41 -9.29 -12.32
N GLY A 742 23.88 -9.24 -13.57
CA GLY A 742 24.60 -10.35 -14.19
C GLY A 742 25.87 -10.75 -13.44
N CYS A 743 26.67 -9.77 -13.03
CA CYS A 743 27.90 -10.01 -12.24
C CYS A 743 27.60 -10.62 -10.87
N VAL A 744 26.58 -10.15 -10.16
CA VAL A 744 26.18 -10.70 -8.84
C VAL A 744 25.80 -12.18 -8.98
N ILE A 745 24.95 -12.53 -9.92
CA ILE A 745 24.54 -13.93 -10.15
C ILE A 745 25.73 -14.78 -10.61
N LEU A 746 26.56 -14.26 -11.50
CA LEU A 746 27.76 -14.95 -11.97
C LEU A 746 28.72 -15.24 -10.80
N LEU A 747 28.98 -14.25 -9.95
CA LEU A 747 29.87 -14.37 -8.80
C LEU A 747 29.37 -15.41 -7.80
N ILE A 748 28.08 -15.38 -7.45
CA ILE A 748 27.49 -16.35 -6.51
C ILE A 748 27.52 -17.76 -7.12
N MET A 749 27.21 -17.91 -8.43
CA MET A 749 27.32 -19.17 -9.14
C MET A 749 28.75 -19.69 -9.14
N MET A 750 29.74 -18.86 -9.50
CA MET A 750 31.15 -19.25 -9.47
C MET A 750 31.59 -19.70 -8.07
N LEU A 751 31.21 -18.97 -7.02
CA LEU A 751 31.51 -19.32 -5.64
C LEU A 751 30.92 -20.71 -5.30
N THR A 752 29.68 -20.97 -5.68
CA THR A 752 29.00 -22.25 -5.46
C THR A 752 29.74 -23.39 -6.15
N VAL A 753 30.16 -23.20 -7.40
CA VAL A 753 30.89 -24.20 -8.20
C VAL A 753 32.30 -24.41 -7.61
N ILE A 754 33.03 -23.35 -7.26
CA ILE A 754 34.38 -23.41 -6.69
C ILE A 754 34.39 -24.22 -5.38
N VAL A 755 33.43 -23.95 -4.49
CA VAL A 755 33.34 -24.67 -3.19
C VAL A 755 33.08 -26.15 -3.44
N GLN A 756 32.15 -26.49 -4.33
CA GLN A 756 31.73 -27.88 -4.55
C GLN A 756 32.78 -28.69 -5.32
N VAL A 757 33.29 -28.15 -6.43
CA VAL A 757 34.31 -28.84 -7.27
C VAL A 757 35.65 -28.85 -6.56
N GLY A 758 36.01 -27.78 -5.83
CA GLY A 758 37.22 -27.69 -5.04
C GLY A 758 37.34 -28.83 -4.02
N ARG A 759 36.26 -29.10 -3.28
CA ARG A 759 36.19 -30.23 -2.32
C ARG A 759 36.39 -31.58 -3.02
N ALA A 760 35.85 -31.77 -4.21
CA ALA A 760 36.00 -33.01 -4.98
C ALA A 760 37.40 -33.13 -5.61
N ALA A 761 37.92 -32.03 -6.13
CA ALA A 761 39.24 -31.98 -6.77
C ALA A 761 40.41 -32.07 -5.73
N SER A 762 40.18 -31.84 -4.45
CA SER A 762 41.18 -32.04 -3.39
C SER A 762 41.30 -33.48 -2.91
N ARG A 763 40.34 -34.37 -3.23
CA ARG A 763 40.40 -35.80 -2.87
C ARG A 763 41.57 -36.52 -3.55
N ASN A 764 42.13 -37.55 -2.84
CA ASN A 764 43.28 -38.31 -3.32
C ASN A 764 42.89 -39.09 -4.61
N PRO A 765 43.66 -38.94 -5.72
CA PRO A 765 43.35 -39.59 -6.99
C PRO A 765 43.37 -41.14 -6.92
N VAL A 766 44.14 -41.72 -5.99
CA VAL A 766 44.20 -43.17 -5.80
C VAL A 766 42.87 -43.76 -5.33
N THR A 767 42.15 -43.05 -4.44
CA THR A 767 40.82 -43.47 -3.98
C THR A 767 39.74 -43.32 -5.08
N SER A 768 39.96 -42.40 -6.02
CA SER A 768 39.06 -42.14 -7.15
C SER A 768 39.16 -43.19 -8.26
N LEU A 769 40.31 -43.88 -8.37
CA LEU A 769 40.52 -44.93 -9.37
C LEU A 769 40.24 -46.36 -8.84
N ARG A 770 40.08 -46.53 -7.52
CA ARG A 770 39.85 -47.80 -6.84
C ARG A 770 38.39 -48.18 -6.68
N TYR A 771 37.48 -47.32 -7.10
CA TYR A 771 36.02 -47.59 -7.11
C TYR A 771 35.65 -48.37 -8.38
N GLU A 772 35.66 -49.68 -8.32
CA GLU A 772 34.90 -50.57 -9.22
C GLU A 772 33.54 -50.89 -8.66
#